data_dc53196359a529b64d93af00d02c6fd5
#
_entry.id   dc53196359a529b64d93af00d02c6fd5
#
_cell.length_a   1.000
_cell.length_b   1.000
_cell.length_c   1.000
_cell.angle_alpha   90.00
_cell.angle_beta   90.00
_cell.angle_gamma   90.00
#
_symmetry.space_group_name_H-M   'P 1'
#
loop_
_entity.id
_entity.type
_entity.pdbx_description
1 polymer ?
#
loop_
_entity_poly.entity_id
_entity_poly.type
_entity_poly.pdbx_seq_one_letter_code
_entity_poly.pdbx_strand_id
1 'polypeptide(L)'
;MNQNKKIAEKKSRPYQQECIDKVDSLKEGRFLIALATGLGKTWIFSHFKRYGRVLILSHRDELVNQPRRYFDCSFGVEKAENHSNGEEVVSASVQTLSHDSRLKQYKPDDFHTIIIDEAHHAAAPSYKKILNYFSGAKRVIGVTATPKRGDNVRLDDVFNEIIYAKDLRWGIKNKYLSPVHCREVRAKYSLKGVKKSMGDFNVSDLDGCITEEAVISVAKVLTDCLQEDRHILIYCTTVRTCNFLKAVVDKLLPEKERGSVAVLSGKTQEEDRKNMLDGFMNGSVRAIINCMVLTEGTDLPIADTIINFRPTCNASLYQQIIGRGTRLYEGKENCLCIDILPDDGSGTRNLCTALTLFGIDAKLLGKKQSRMLEGEIDPLEISDEIAGRFAELTKAYEYRLEQVNRFVQEQEEIISSARKKPHADLRDLAHAVDKYNSKKMDEFQNDYDFLGMDYSLMPDTEHRYCIKPTWNDHIYLADPDVMGNTTVTFDLTASVGKYYIGEMKMQDAISFVHDFCMISPDYMKYSWNVALQDEWGKIKATENQIGRLMNEYDGFHKGNINKLQASRLIDLASRISKMKAEGKMMLITPRMQEKTIDKKKKMFKEILEKELRAKEQGRSEFGEFQSKIFALAEKKKKDEEKLKNQKPLEEEMLENGAITVNIAVFSSKKTASDAQIKFLGNLKDKLKSRGVAVDKKIPHIGMGAEEASVYITILKTLVDRNVDFIKYGKKIYFNPNTIMSVVLKLKDTSSREIKCCIPFEKIEELR
;
A
#
# COMPACT_ATOMS: atom_id res chain seq x y z
N MET A 1 -39.68 -26.83 -32.68
CA MET A 1 -40.05 -27.77 -31.60
C MET A 1 -38.84 -28.45 -30.88
N ASN A 2 -37.65 -28.54 -31.46
CA ASN A 2 -36.53 -29.31 -30.84
C ASN A 2 -35.65 -28.59 -29.82
N GLN A 3 -35.63 -27.26 -29.77
CA GLN A 3 -34.82 -26.54 -28.80
C GLN A 3 -35.44 -26.50 -27.39
N ASN A 4 -36.77 -26.44 -27.27
CA ASN A 4 -37.43 -26.40 -25.96
C ASN A 4 -37.35 -27.75 -25.21
N LYS A 5 -37.26 -28.90 -25.90
CA LYS A 5 -37.06 -30.21 -25.28
C LYS A 5 -35.65 -30.41 -24.70
N LYS A 6 -34.62 -29.85 -25.34
CA LYS A 6 -33.21 -29.93 -24.85
C LYS A 6 -32.96 -29.10 -23.58
N ILE A 7 -33.73 -28.05 -23.33
CA ILE A 7 -33.57 -27.17 -22.15
C ILE A 7 -34.19 -27.79 -20.90
N ALA A 8 -35.30 -28.55 -21.04
CA ALA A 8 -35.97 -29.24 -19.93
C ALA A 8 -35.16 -30.42 -19.34
N GLU A 9 -34.17 -30.97 -20.07
CA GLU A 9 -33.33 -32.09 -19.61
C GLU A 9 -32.04 -31.66 -18.93
N LYS A 10 -31.76 -30.35 -18.82
CA LYS A 10 -30.51 -29.83 -18.19
C LYS A 10 -30.64 -29.96 -16.67
N LYS A 11 -29.90 -30.92 -16.07
CA LYS A 11 -29.82 -31.06 -14.60
C LYS A 11 -29.27 -29.79 -13.94
N SER A 12 -29.84 -29.47 -12.77
CA SER A 12 -29.30 -28.40 -11.91
C SER A 12 -27.84 -28.63 -11.56
N ARG A 13 -27.04 -27.58 -11.60
CA ARG A 13 -25.72 -27.61 -11.01
C ARG A 13 -25.84 -27.70 -9.48
N PRO A 14 -24.86 -28.27 -8.75
CA PRO A 14 -24.99 -28.46 -7.29
C PRO A 14 -25.40 -27.20 -6.53
N TYR A 15 -24.78 -26.07 -6.81
CA TYR A 15 -25.10 -24.79 -6.15
C TYR A 15 -26.51 -24.24 -6.55
N GLN A 16 -26.98 -24.56 -7.73
CA GLN A 16 -28.33 -24.17 -8.16
C GLN A 16 -29.37 -24.96 -7.38
N GLN A 17 -29.15 -26.27 -7.23
CA GLN A 17 -30.01 -27.11 -6.41
C GLN A 17 -29.99 -26.68 -4.95
N GLU A 18 -28.81 -26.42 -4.38
CA GLU A 18 -28.66 -25.89 -3.01
C GLU A 18 -29.50 -24.62 -2.80
N CYS A 19 -29.45 -23.69 -3.78
CA CYS A 19 -30.27 -22.47 -3.75
C CYS A 19 -31.75 -22.74 -3.81
N ILE A 20 -32.20 -23.65 -4.71
CA ILE A 20 -33.59 -24.03 -4.88
C ILE A 20 -34.13 -24.68 -3.59
N ASP A 21 -33.42 -25.68 -3.05
CA ASP A 21 -33.80 -26.38 -1.82
C ASP A 21 -33.94 -25.43 -0.64
N LYS A 22 -33.02 -24.45 -0.54
CA LYS A 22 -33.07 -23.44 0.51
C LYS A 22 -34.28 -22.53 0.39
N VAL A 23 -34.61 -22.07 -0.82
CA VAL A 23 -35.81 -21.26 -1.07
C VAL A 23 -37.09 -22.07 -0.83
N ASP A 24 -37.11 -23.32 -1.24
CA ASP A 24 -38.29 -24.19 -1.11
C ASP A 24 -38.58 -24.60 0.33
N SER A 25 -37.58 -24.56 1.21
CA SER A 25 -37.76 -24.73 2.66
C SER A 25 -38.48 -23.54 3.32
N LEU A 26 -38.48 -22.36 2.68
CA LEU A 26 -39.07 -21.13 3.19
C LEU A 26 -40.46 -20.89 2.61
N LYS A 27 -41.50 -21.01 3.42
CA LYS A 27 -42.90 -20.90 2.96
C LYS A 27 -43.38 -19.44 2.88
N GLU A 28 -42.89 -18.58 3.77
CA GLU A 28 -43.34 -17.18 3.90
C GLU A 28 -42.13 -16.28 4.22
N GLY A 29 -42.16 -15.04 3.73
CA GLY A 29 -41.17 -14.03 3.99
C GLY A 29 -40.66 -13.28 2.76
N ARG A 30 -39.72 -12.36 2.99
CA ARG A 30 -39.10 -11.53 1.95
C ARG A 30 -37.60 -11.77 1.94
N PHE A 31 -37.10 -12.44 0.92
CA PHE A 31 -35.74 -12.97 0.84
C PHE A 31 -34.98 -12.43 -0.36
N LEU A 32 -33.69 -12.23 -0.20
CA LEU A 32 -32.80 -11.83 -1.27
C LEU A 32 -31.78 -12.94 -1.60
N ILE A 33 -31.60 -13.18 -2.89
CA ILE A 33 -30.60 -14.08 -3.44
C ILE A 33 -29.57 -13.24 -4.22
N ALA A 34 -28.32 -13.33 -3.83
CA ALA A 34 -27.21 -12.61 -4.45
C ALA A 34 -26.35 -13.56 -5.29
N LEU A 35 -26.54 -13.56 -6.60
CA LEU A 35 -25.83 -14.44 -7.53
C LEU A 35 -25.19 -13.62 -8.65
N ALA A 36 -23.88 -13.82 -8.87
CA ALA A 36 -23.16 -13.14 -9.95
C ALA A 36 -23.80 -13.39 -11.32
N THR A 37 -23.61 -12.44 -12.23
CA THR A 37 -24.05 -12.60 -13.62
C THR A 37 -23.40 -13.84 -14.23
N GLY A 38 -24.19 -14.63 -15.00
CA GLY A 38 -23.72 -15.89 -15.60
C GLY A 38 -23.96 -17.15 -14.76
N LEU A 39 -24.33 -17.04 -13.47
CA LEU A 39 -24.65 -18.19 -12.61
C LEU A 39 -26.07 -18.75 -12.79
N GLY A 40 -26.83 -18.25 -13.76
CA GLY A 40 -28.12 -18.82 -14.13
C GLY A 40 -29.29 -18.43 -13.22
N LYS A 41 -29.35 -17.17 -12.78
CA LYS A 41 -30.45 -16.62 -11.96
C LYS A 41 -31.83 -17.00 -12.44
N THR A 42 -32.10 -16.76 -13.74
CA THR A 42 -33.40 -17.03 -14.35
C THR A 42 -33.76 -18.52 -14.30
N TRP A 43 -32.79 -19.40 -14.56
CA TRP A 43 -32.96 -20.84 -14.46
C TRP A 43 -33.31 -21.27 -13.02
N ILE A 44 -32.59 -20.73 -12.02
CA ILE A 44 -32.81 -21.04 -10.60
C ILE A 44 -34.22 -20.68 -10.17
N PHE A 45 -34.65 -19.42 -10.40
CA PHE A 45 -35.98 -19.01 -9.93
C PHE A 45 -37.12 -19.65 -10.69
N SER A 46 -36.91 -20.13 -11.92
CA SER A 46 -37.94 -20.86 -12.66
C SER A 46 -38.21 -22.28 -12.10
N HIS A 47 -37.29 -22.80 -11.27
CA HIS A 47 -37.37 -24.12 -10.65
C HIS A 47 -37.81 -24.08 -9.18
N PHE A 48 -38.15 -22.90 -8.63
CA PHE A 48 -38.70 -22.81 -7.27
C PHE A 48 -40.05 -23.51 -7.19
N LYS A 49 -40.29 -24.21 -6.10
CA LYS A 49 -41.59 -24.85 -5.84
C LYS A 49 -42.69 -23.79 -5.80
N ARG A 50 -43.71 -24.01 -6.63
CA ARG A 50 -44.89 -23.16 -6.73
C ARG A 50 -45.94 -23.63 -5.73
N TYR A 51 -46.40 -22.75 -4.85
CA TYR A 51 -47.47 -23.01 -3.88
C TYR A 51 -48.77 -22.30 -4.30
N GLY A 52 -48.78 -21.60 -5.43
CA GLY A 52 -49.85 -20.85 -6.03
C GLY A 52 -49.33 -20.03 -7.20
N ARG A 53 -50.13 -19.08 -7.67
CA ARG A 53 -49.72 -18.20 -8.78
C ARG A 53 -48.46 -17.40 -8.47
N VAL A 54 -47.64 -17.23 -9.47
CA VAL A 54 -46.34 -16.53 -9.37
C VAL A 54 -46.34 -15.28 -10.24
N LEU A 55 -45.93 -14.16 -9.66
CA LEU A 55 -45.68 -12.92 -10.39
C LEU A 55 -44.14 -12.72 -10.51
N ILE A 56 -43.65 -12.54 -11.72
CA ILE A 56 -42.25 -12.17 -11.99
C ILE A 56 -42.21 -10.71 -12.39
N LEU A 57 -41.44 -9.90 -11.68
CA LEU A 57 -41.27 -8.47 -11.96
C LEU A 57 -39.90 -8.23 -12.60
N SER A 58 -39.90 -7.60 -13.78
CA SER A 58 -38.69 -7.23 -14.50
C SER A 58 -38.70 -5.77 -14.88
N HIS A 59 -37.52 -5.11 -14.80
CA HIS A 59 -37.39 -3.70 -15.12
C HIS A 59 -37.31 -3.42 -16.62
N ARG A 60 -36.71 -4.34 -17.38
CA ARG A 60 -36.53 -4.21 -18.84
C ARG A 60 -37.44 -5.13 -19.61
N ASP A 61 -37.90 -4.62 -20.72
CA ASP A 61 -38.83 -5.28 -21.61
C ASP A 61 -38.30 -6.58 -22.18
N GLU A 62 -36.99 -6.67 -22.49
CA GLU A 62 -36.38 -7.90 -23.01
C GLU A 62 -36.41 -9.04 -21.98
N LEU A 63 -36.33 -8.70 -20.68
CA LEU A 63 -36.31 -9.68 -19.59
C LEU A 63 -37.69 -10.29 -19.31
N VAL A 64 -38.78 -9.62 -19.71
CA VAL A 64 -40.15 -10.09 -19.43
C VAL A 64 -40.48 -11.41 -20.15
N ASN A 65 -40.01 -11.58 -21.38
CA ASN A 65 -40.25 -12.79 -22.17
C ASN A 65 -39.23 -13.92 -21.92
N GLN A 66 -38.07 -13.59 -21.42
CA GLN A 66 -36.93 -14.51 -21.27
C GLN A 66 -37.21 -15.71 -20.35
N PRO A 67 -37.94 -15.59 -19.21
CA PRO A 67 -38.23 -16.71 -18.33
C PRO A 67 -39.12 -17.80 -18.95
N ARG A 68 -39.97 -17.43 -19.91
CA ARG A 68 -40.96 -18.35 -20.51
C ARG A 68 -40.38 -19.70 -20.95
N ARG A 69 -39.17 -19.71 -21.48
CA ARG A 69 -38.49 -20.92 -21.96
C ARG A 69 -38.16 -21.96 -20.89
N TYR A 70 -38.20 -21.56 -19.61
CA TYR A 70 -37.87 -22.42 -18.48
C TYR A 70 -39.08 -22.91 -17.69
N PHE A 71 -40.30 -22.45 -18.03
CA PHE A 71 -41.50 -22.85 -17.36
C PHE A 71 -42.30 -23.87 -18.22
N ASP A 72 -42.76 -24.89 -17.57
CA ASP A 72 -43.57 -26.00 -18.14
C ASP A 72 -45.07 -25.83 -17.89
N CYS A 73 -45.52 -24.67 -17.44
CA CYS A 73 -46.88 -24.33 -17.06
C CYS A 73 -47.45 -23.19 -17.91
N SER A 74 -48.71 -22.81 -17.66
CA SER A 74 -49.30 -21.64 -18.31
C SER A 74 -48.56 -20.38 -17.92
N PHE A 75 -48.12 -19.60 -18.93
CA PHE A 75 -47.26 -18.45 -18.76
C PHE A 75 -47.82 -17.21 -19.48
N GLY A 76 -48.22 -16.22 -18.71
CA GLY A 76 -48.73 -14.95 -19.20
C GLY A 76 -47.68 -13.85 -19.21
N VAL A 77 -47.86 -12.86 -20.06
CA VAL A 77 -47.02 -11.67 -20.17
C VAL A 77 -47.87 -10.43 -20.00
N GLU A 78 -47.48 -9.59 -19.03
CA GLU A 78 -48.12 -8.31 -18.75
C GLU A 78 -47.19 -7.17 -19.16
N LYS A 79 -47.31 -6.72 -20.41
CA LYS A 79 -46.40 -5.73 -20.98
C LYS A 79 -47.01 -4.98 -22.14
N ALA A 80 -46.96 -3.65 -22.14
CA ALA A 80 -47.50 -2.80 -23.18
C ALA A 80 -48.93 -3.22 -23.58
N GLU A 81 -49.17 -3.72 -24.80
CA GLU A 81 -50.47 -4.20 -25.29
C GLU A 81 -50.79 -5.61 -24.83
N ASN A 82 -49.82 -6.36 -24.29
CA ASN A 82 -50.06 -7.74 -23.85
C ASN A 82 -50.65 -7.74 -22.45
N HIS A 83 -51.71 -8.58 -22.29
CA HIS A 83 -52.40 -8.80 -21.04
C HIS A 83 -52.30 -10.27 -20.65
N SER A 84 -52.11 -10.55 -19.37
CA SER A 84 -52.24 -11.90 -18.86
C SER A 84 -53.71 -12.22 -18.60
N ASN A 85 -54.09 -13.53 -18.69
CA ASN A 85 -55.44 -13.96 -18.56
C ASN A 85 -55.58 -15.19 -17.62
N GLY A 86 -55.13 -15.02 -16.38
CA GLY A 86 -55.29 -16.05 -15.34
C GLY A 86 -54.21 -17.13 -15.30
N GLU A 87 -53.12 -17.00 -16.06
CA GLU A 87 -52.01 -17.95 -16.10
C GLU A 87 -51.38 -18.19 -14.74
N GLU A 88 -50.80 -19.37 -14.56
CA GLU A 88 -50.13 -19.79 -13.32
C GLU A 88 -48.90 -18.92 -13.00
N VAL A 89 -48.12 -18.57 -14.02
CA VAL A 89 -47.00 -17.68 -13.93
C VAL A 89 -47.24 -16.46 -14.81
N VAL A 90 -47.12 -15.27 -14.23
CA VAL A 90 -47.24 -14.00 -14.96
C VAL A 90 -45.90 -13.25 -14.86
N SER A 91 -45.31 -12.97 -16.02
CA SER A 91 -44.13 -12.11 -16.09
C SER A 91 -44.55 -10.70 -16.51
N ALA A 92 -44.26 -9.72 -15.69
CA ALA A 92 -44.70 -8.35 -15.87
C ALA A 92 -43.56 -7.33 -15.96
N SER A 93 -43.73 -6.37 -16.89
CA SER A 93 -42.93 -5.13 -16.87
C SER A 93 -43.40 -4.25 -15.71
N VAL A 94 -42.46 -3.83 -14.87
CA VAL A 94 -42.75 -2.94 -13.74
C VAL A 94 -43.34 -1.60 -14.20
N GLN A 95 -42.90 -1.08 -15.35
CA GLN A 95 -43.43 0.14 -15.92
C GLN A 95 -44.94 -0.02 -16.25
N THR A 96 -45.30 -1.10 -16.91
CA THR A 96 -46.67 -1.39 -17.28
C THR A 96 -47.53 -1.67 -16.04
N LEU A 97 -47.11 -2.59 -15.18
CA LEU A 97 -47.93 -3.06 -14.05
C LEU A 97 -48.08 -1.98 -12.95
N SER A 98 -47.17 -1.01 -12.84
CA SER A 98 -47.29 0.08 -11.85
C SER A 98 -48.42 1.08 -12.13
N HIS A 99 -49.06 1.01 -13.31
CA HIS A 99 -50.27 1.82 -13.63
C HIS A 99 -51.49 1.23 -12.91
N ASP A 100 -52.31 2.10 -12.32
CA ASP A 100 -53.50 1.67 -11.55
C ASP A 100 -54.50 0.89 -12.37
N SER A 101 -54.67 1.20 -13.64
CA SER A 101 -55.56 0.45 -14.59
C SER A 101 -55.09 -1.00 -14.78
N ARG A 102 -53.79 -1.27 -14.66
CA ARG A 102 -53.22 -2.60 -14.79
C ARG A 102 -53.27 -3.35 -13.47
N LEU A 103 -52.88 -2.71 -12.36
CA LEU A 103 -52.93 -3.32 -11.02
C LEU A 103 -54.34 -3.77 -10.66
N LYS A 104 -55.34 -2.94 -10.91
CA LYS A 104 -56.75 -3.23 -10.56
C LYS A 104 -57.37 -4.38 -11.37
N GLN A 105 -56.71 -4.93 -12.38
CA GLN A 105 -57.12 -6.14 -13.09
C GLN A 105 -56.87 -7.41 -12.27
N TYR A 106 -56.05 -7.32 -11.24
CA TYR A 106 -55.71 -8.39 -10.31
C TYR A 106 -56.27 -8.10 -8.92
N LYS A 107 -56.56 -9.18 -8.18
CA LYS A 107 -56.85 -9.04 -6.75
C LYS A 107 -55.56 -8.95 -5.93
N PRO A 108 -55.57 -8.26 -4.78
CA PRO A 108 -54.40 -8.15 -3.92
C PRO A 108 -53.77 -9.48 -3.46
N ASP A 109 -54.52 -10.57 -3.46
CA ASP A 109 -54.14 -11.93 -3.05
C ASP A 109 -53.97 -12.90 -4.23
N ASP A 110 -54.03 -12.44 -5.46
CA ASP A 110 -53.94 -13.31 -6.66
C ASP A 110 -52.59 -14.05 -6.77
N PHE A 111 -51.53 -13.51 -6.22
CA PHE A 111 -50.21 -14.12 -6.32
C PHE A 111 -49.72 -14.57 -4.95
N HIS A 112 -49.36 -15.87 -4.85
CA HIS A 112 -48.71 -16.42 -3.65
C HIS A 112 -47.24 -16.01 -3.54
N THR A 113 -46.53 -15.98 -4.67
CA THR A 113 -45.09 -15.68 -4.75
C THR A 113 -44.83 -14.54 -5.72
N ILE A 114 -44.05 -13.56 -5.32
CA ILE A 114 -43.52 -12.51 -6.18
C ILE A 114 -42.02 -12.69 -6.30
N ILE A 115 -41.54 -12.80 -7.54
CA ILE A 115 -40.10 -12.88 -7.87
C ILE A 115 -39.69 -11.55 -8.49
N ILE A 116 -38.62 -10.94 -7.99
CA ILE A 116 -38.10 -9.69 -8.52
C ILE A 116 -36.74 -9.98 -9.15
N ASP A 117 -36.71 -9.96 -10.48
CA ASP A 117 -35.43 -10.04 -11.20
C ASP A 117 -34.74 -8.68 -11.19
N GLU A 118 -33.41 -8.69 -11.11
CA GLU A 118 -32.55 -7.52 -10.84
C GLU A 118 -33.04 -6.69 -9.62
N ALA A 119 -33.21 -7.38 -8.51
CA ALA A 119 -33.82 -6.88 -7.28
C ALA A 119 -33.12 -5.67 -6.65
N HIS A 120 -31.97 -5.26 -7.15
CA HIS A 120 -31.34 -4.00 -6.77
C HIS A 120 -32.22 -2.77 -7.16
N HIS A 121 -33.19 -2.93 -8.04
CA HIS A 121 -34.21 -1.89 -8.35
C HIS A 121 -35.43 -1.91 -7.42
N ALA A 122 -35.57 -2.91 -6.55
CA ALA A 122 -36.78 -3.12 -5.74
C ALA A 122 -37.15 -1.98 -4.78
N ALA A 123 -36.18 -1.14 -4.41
CA ALA A 123 -36.42 0.03 -3.56
C ALA A 123 -37.09 1.22 -4.30
N ALA A 124 -37.23 1.15 -5.64
CA ALA A 124 -37.85 2.24 -6.41
C ALA A 124 -39.38 2.34 -6.11
N PRO A 125 -39.97 3.56 -6.19
CA PRO A 125 -41.38 3.78 -5.87
C PRO A 125 -42.35 2.89 -6.64
N SER A 126 -42.10 2.60 -7.93
CA SER A 126 -42.92 1.70 -8.77
C SER A 126 -42.96 0.28 -8.23
N TYR A 127 -41.84 -0.28 -7.79
CA TYR A 127 -41.80 -1.60 -7.16
C TYR A 127 -42.53 -1.60 -5.81
N LYS A 128 -42.27 -0.59 -4.97
CA LYS A 128 -42.96 -0.47 -3.67
C LYS A 128 -44.47 -0.37 -3.84
N LYS A 129 -44.96 0.34 -4.88
CA LYS A 129 -46.39 0.43 -5.21
C LYS A 129 -46.99 -0.93 -5.54
N ILE A 130 -46.30 -1.73 -6.39
CA ILE A 130 -46.76 -3.09 -6.77
C ILE A 130 -46.75 -4.02 -5.54
N LEU A 131 -45.68 -4.01 -4.75
CA LEU A 131 -45.55 -4.85 -3.57
C LEU A 131 -46.55 -4.47 -2.45
N ASN A 132 -46.92 -3.21 -2.34
CA ASN A 132 -47.96 -2.76 -1.40
C ASN A 132 -49.35 -3.19 -1.87
N TYR A 133 -49.62 -3.17 -3.18
CA TYR A 133 -50.88 -3.66 -3.74
C TYR A 133 -51.04 -5.15 -3.51
N PHE A 134 -50.01 -5.97 -3.81
CA PHE A 134 -50.02 -7.41 -3.58
C PHE A 134 -49.55 -7.80 -2.19
N SER A 135 -50.01 -7.09 -1.18
CA SER A 135 -49.62 -7.32 0.24
C SER A 135 -50.00 -8.70 0.77
N GLY A 136 -50.95 -9.42 0.10
CA GLY A 136 -51.33 -10.81 0.37
C GLY A 136 -50.31 -11.85 -0.08
N ALA A 137 -49.29 -11.48 -0.84
CA ALA A 137 -48.25 -12.42 -1.28
C ALA A 137 -47.45 -12.96 -0.08
N LYS A 138 -47.39 -14.29 0.00
CA LYS A 138 -46.73 -14.99 1.12
C LYS A 138 -45.21 -14.96 0.98
N ARG A 139 -44.67 -15.03 -0.24
CA ARG A 139 -43.23 -14.99 -0.53
C ARG A 139 -42.89 -13.86 -1.48
N VAL A 140 -41.89 -13.09 -1.13
CA VAL A 140 -41.23 -12.12 -2.04
C VAL A 140 -39.75 -12.48 -2.13
N ILE A 141 -39.33 -12.87 -3.34
CA ILE A 141 -37.96 -13.34 -3.58
C ILE A 141 -37.26 -12.38 -4.55
N GLY A 142 -36.27 -11.67 -4.07
CA GLY A 142 -35.41 -10.84 -4.91
C GLY A 142 -34.21 -11.63 -5.41
N VAL A 143 -33.87 -11.49 -6.70
CA VAL A 143 -32.69 -12.08 -7.27
C VAL A 143 -31.83 -10.97 -7.91
N THR A 144 -30.58 -10.86 -7.53
CA THR A 144 -29.68 -9.80 -8.04
C THR A 144 -28.23 -10.27 -8.13
N ALA A 145 -27.46 -9.65 -9.00
CA ALA A 145 -26.00 -9.85 -9.03
C ALA A 145 -25.29 -8.98 -7.97
N THR A 146 -25.88 -7.85 -7.59
CA THR A 146 -25.29 -6.86 -6.70
C THR A 146 -26.26 -6.52 -5.57
N PRO A 147 -26.07 -7.08 -4.36
CA PRO A 147 -26.94 -6.80 -3.22
C PRO A 147 -26.74 -5.37 -2.65
N LYS A 148 -25.66 -4.68 -3.03
CA LYS A 148 -25.40 -3.28 -2.64
C LYS A 148 -25.64 -2.36 -3.83
N ARG A 149 -26.46 -1.32 -3.65
CA ARG A 149 -26.65 -0.26 -4.66
C ARG A 149 -25.56 0.81 -4.54
N GLY A 150 -25.19 1.38 -5.71
CA GLY A 150 -24.23 2.49 -5.75
C GLY A 150 -24.74 3.81 -5.17
N ASP A 151 -26.05 3.96 -4.98
CA ASP A 151 -26.72 5.18 -4.46
C ASP A 151 -27.03 5.11 -2.95
N ASN A 152 -26.49 4.13 -2.22
CA ASN A 152 -26.71 3.89 -0.79
C ASN A 152 -28.19 3.67 -0.37
N VAL A 153 -29.11 3.41 -1.30
CA VAL A 153 -30.49 3.05 -0.95
C VAL A 153 -30.51 1.63 -0.44
N ARG A 154 -31.02 1.45 0.78
CA ARG A 154 -31.05 0.14 1.45
C ARG A 154 -32.13 -0.77 0.87
N LEU A 155 -31.77 -2.01 0.57
CA LEU A 155 -32.71 -3.08 0.22
C LEU A 155 -33.38 -3.70 1.46
N ASP A 156 -32.87 -3.38 2.64
CA ASP A 156 -33.42 -3.81 3.95
C ASP A 156 -34.87 -3.37 4.16
N ASP A 157 -35.34 -2.31 3.46
CA ASP A 157 -36.75 -1.88 3.46
C ASP A 157 -37.67 -2.87 2.74
N VAL A 158 -37.13 -3.71 1.85
CA VAL A 158 -37.90 -4.64 1.02
C VAL A 158 -37.68 -6.09 1.36
N PHE A 159 -36.44 -6.47 1.71
CA PHE A 159 -36.05 -7.85 2.01
C PHE A 159 -35.53 -7.97 3.44
N ASN A 160 -35.89 -9.06 4.12
CA ASN A 160 -35.51 -9.29 5.52
C ASN A 160 -34.06 -9.77 5.64
N GLU A 161 -33.62 -10.64 4.71
CA GLU A 161 -32.29 -11.25 4.75
C GLU A 161 -31.80 -11.73 3.39
N ILE A 162 -30.48 -11.88 3.25
CA ILE A 162 -29.84 -12.55 2.11
C ILE A 162 -29.71 -14.03 2.45
N ILE A 163 -30.54 -14.87 1.86
CA ILE A 163 -30.56 -16.30 2.13
C ILE A 163 -29.51 -17.10 1.37
N TYR A 164 -29.06 -16.60 0.21
CA TYR A 164 -28.05 -17.28 -0.60
C TYR A 164 -27.19 -16.28 -1.35
N ALA A 165 -25.86 -16.50 -1.33
CA ALA A 165 -24.93 -15.62 -2.02
C ALA A 165 -23.77 -16.40 -2.64
N LYS A 166 -23.50 -16.15 -3.94
CA LYS A 166 -22.30 -16.62 -4.66
C LYS A 166 -21.85 -15.51 -5.61
N ASP A 167 -20.66 -14.98 -5.36
CA ASP A 167 -20.08 -13.89 -6.12
C ASP A 167 -19.32 -14.35 -7.38
N LEU A 168 -18.76 -13.40 -8.11
CA LEU A 168 -17.98 -13.66 -9.33
C LEU A 168 -16.73 -14.51 -9.04
N ARG A 169 -16.01 -14.20 -7.93
CA ARG A 169 -14.81 -14.95 -7.52
C ARG A 169 -15.13 -16.41 -7.25
N TRP A 170 -16.22 -16.66 -6.52
CA TRP A 170 -16.69 -18.01 -6.25
C TRP A 170 -17.02 -18.76 -7.55
N GLY A 171 -17.70 -18.09 -8.49
CA GLY A 171 -18.05 -18.67 -9.77
C GLY A 171 -16.86 -19.11 -10.60
N ILE A 172 -15.80 -18.27 -10.63
CA ILE A 172 -14.56 -18.56 -11.34
C ILE A 172 -13.78 -19.68 -10.64
N LYS A 173 -13.58 -19.59 -9.32
CA LYS A 173 -12.84 -20.60 -8.54
C LYS A 173 -13.46 -21.99 -8.64
N ASN A 174 -14.79 -22.07 -8.74
CA ASN A 174 -15.51 -23.33 -8.90
C ASN A 174 -15.76 -23.71 -10.37
N LYS A 175 -15.14 -23.03 -11.33
CA LYS A 175 -15.23 -23.32 -12.78
C LYS A 175 -16.66 -23.27 -13.35
N TYR A 176 -17.54 -22.46 -12.76
CA TYR A 176 -18.87 -22.18 -13.28
C TYR A 176 -18.89 -20.95 -14.19
N LEU A 177 -17.84 -20.15 -14.13
CA LEU A 177 -17.58 -19.00 -14.97
C LEU A 177 -16.15 -19.09 -15.54
N SER A 178 -15.92 -18.48 -16.70
CA SER A 178 -14.59 -18.39 -17.32
C SER A 178 -13.65 -17.57 -16.44
N PRO A 179 -12.36 -17.93 -16.35
CA PRO A 179 -11.33 -17.07 -15.77
C PRO A 179 -11.38 -15.67 -16.38
N VAL A 180 -11.09 -14.66 -15.56
CA VAL A 180 -11.03 -13.26 -16.02
C VAL A 180 -9.58 -12.83 -16.02
N HIS A 181 -9.11 -12.34 -17.16
CA HIS A 181 -7.88 -11.58 -17.24
C HIS A 181 -8.23 -10.11 -17.41
N CYS A 182 -7.42 -9.20 -16.90
CA CYS A 182 -7.66 -7.78 -17.03
C CYS A 182 -6.43 -7.04 -17.56
N ARG A 183 -6.71 -5.96 -18.29
CA ARG A 183 -5.74 -5.03 -18.83
C ARG A 183 -6.29 -3.61 -18.72
N GLU A 184 -5.46 -2.66 -18.29
CA GLU A 184 -5.81 -1.24 -18.26
C GLU A 184 -5.09 -0.51 -19.41
N VAL A 185 -5.85 0.26 -20.18
CA VAL A 185 -5.32 1.08 -21.27
C VAL A 185 -5.59 2.55 -20.97
N ARG A 186 -4.55 3.37 -20.96
CA ARG A 186 -4.65 4.81 -20.79
C ARG A 186 -4.95 5.48 -22.11
N ALA A 187 -5.98 6.32 -22.15
CA ALA A 187 -6.38 7.06 -23.34
C ALA A 187 -6.54 8.55 -23.03
N LYS A 188 -6.28 9.40 -24.03
CA LYS A 188 -6.30 10.87 -23.89
C LYS A 188 -7.71 11.40 -23.76
N TYR A 189 -8.27 11.32 -22.55
CA TYR A 189 -9.51 12.01 -22.16
C TYR A 189 -9.46 12.32 -20.67
N SER A 190 -10.34 13.22 -20.20
CA SER A 190 -10.38 13.66 -18.80
C SER A 190 -11.78 13.60 -18.23
N LEU A 191 -11.92 13.11 -17.01
CA LEU A 191 -13.19 13.10 -16.26
C LEU A 191 -13.34 14.32 -15.32
N LYS A 192 -12.43 15.31 -15.44
CA LYS A 192 -12.54 16.56 -14.66
C LYS A 192 -13.80 17.31 -15.06
N GLY A 193 -14.61 17.68 -14.06
CA GLY A 193 -15.83 18.45 -14.29
C GLY A 193 -17.05 17.65 -14.74
N VAL A 194 -16.91 16.34 -15.02
CA VAL A 194 -18.04 15.46 -15.34
C VAL A 194 -18.96 15.34 -14.13
N LYS A 195 -20.22 15.71 -14.27
CA LYS A 195 -21.23 15.62 -13.23
C LYS A 195 -21.69 14.18 -13.02
N LYS A 196 -22.13 13.89 -11.80
CA LYS A 196 -22.74 12.60 -11.45
C LYS A 196 -24.24 12.76 -11.29
N SER A 197 -25.01 11.78 -11.79
CA SER A 197 -26.44 11.66 -11.63
C SER A 197 -26.78 10.24 -11.24
N MET A 198 -27.64 10.05 -10.22
CA MET A 198 -28.07 8.74 -9.73
C MET A 198 -26.92 7.74 -9.44
N GLY A 199 -25.79 8.25 -8.93
CA GLY A 199 -24.64 7.41 -8.55
C GLY A 199 -23.66 7.07 -9.68
N ASP A 200 -23.91 7.49 -10.93
CA ASP A 200 -23.01 7.32 -12.07
C ASP A 200 -22.73 8.66 -12.78
N PHE A 201 -21.84 8.66 -13.75
CA PHE A 201 -21.54 9.84 -14.56
C PHE A 201 -22.70 10.21 -15.48
N ASN A 202 -22.92 11.52 -15.67
CA ASN A 202 -23.85 12.01 -16.66
C ASN A 202 -23.36 11.68 -18.07
N VAL A 203 -24.22 11.02 -18.88
CA VAL A 203 -23.84 10.51 -20.21
C VAL A 203 -23.47 11.62 -21.18
N SER A 204 -24.18 12.77 -21.13
CA SER A 204 -23.90 13.89 -22.03
C SER A 204 -22.53 14.53 -21.72
N ASP A 205 -22.20 14.66 -20.44
CA ASP A 205 -20.90 15.20 -20.01
C ASP A 205 -19.76 14.25 -20.39
N LEU A 206 -19.98 12.93 -20.27
CA LEU A 206 -19.02 11.90 -20.70
C LEU A 206 -18.73 11.96 -22.20
N ASP A 207 -19.77 12.13 -23.04
CA ASP A 207 -19.59 12.21 -24.50
C ASP A 207 -18.73 13.41 -24.89
N GLY A 208 -18.91 14.54 -24.19
CA GLY A 208 -18.09 15.74 -24.38
C GLY A 208 -16.62 15.60 -23.98
N CYS A 209 -16.30 14.63 -23.14
CA CYS A 209 -14.94 14.38 -22.65
C CYS A 209 -14.14 13.40 -23.53
N ILE A 210 -14.81 12.58 -24.36
CA ILE A 210 -14.15 11.60 -25.24
C ILE A 210 -13.53 12.33 -26.42
N THR A 211 -12.20 12.27 -26.52
CA THR A 211 -11.43 12.89 -27.60
C THR A 211 -11.29 11.96 -28.83
N GLU A 212 -10.97 12.52 -29.97
CA GLU A 212 -10.66 11.74 -31.18
C GLU A 212 -9.44 10.82 -30.96
N GLU A 213 -8.42 11.31 -30.27
CA GLU A 213 -7.23 10.53 -29.94
C GLU A 213 -7.54 9.32 -29.04
N ALA A 214 -8.48 9.47 -28.09
CA ALA A 214 -8.95 8.36 -27.28
C ALA A 214 -9.64 7.30 -28.13
N VAL A 215 -10.50 7.70 -29.08
CA VAL A 215 -11.18 6.79 -30.01
C VAL A 215 -10.17 6.07 -30.91
N ILE A 216 -9.16 6.76 -31.42
CA ILE A 216 -8.07 6.14 -32.22
C ILE A 216 -7.29 5.12 -31.39
N SER A 217 -6.99 5.42 -30.12
CA SER A 217 -6.32 4.48 -29.23
C SER A 217 -7.15 3.22 -28.99
N VAL A 218 -8.46 3.36 -28.75
CA VAL A 218 -9.37 2.22 -28.59
C VAL A 218 -9.53 1.41 -29.90
N ALA A 219 -9.56 2.09 -31.05
CA ALA A 219 -9.60 1.41 -32.34
C ALA A 219 -8.37 0.52 -32.58
N LYS A 220 -7.19 0.96 -32.18
CA LYS A 220 -5.97 0.13 -32.23
C LYS A 220 -6.07 -1.09 -31.31
N VAL A 221 -6.50 -0.89 -30.05
CA VAL A 221 -6.72 -2.01 -29.11
C VAL A 221 -7.71 -3.03 -29.68
N LEU A 222 -8.80 -2.55 -30.29
CA LEU A 222 -9.77 -3.42 -30.92
C LEU A 222 -9.18 -4.21 -32.10
N THR A 223 -8.41 -3.54 -32.98
CA THR A 223 -7.78 -4.22 -34.12
C THR A 223 -6.73 -5.23 -33.67
N ASP A 224 -5.98 -4.96 -32.63
CA ASP A 224 -5.01 -5.91 -32.04
C ASP A 224 -5.75 -7.17 -31.54
N CYS A 225 -6.83 -7.00 -30.77
CA CYS A 225 -7.64 -8.13 -30.27
C CYS A 225 -8.29 -8.95 -31.44
N LEU A 226 -8.67 -8.28 -32.55
CA LEU A 226 -9.18 -8.99 -33.73
C LEU A 226 -8.09 -9.85 -34.40
N GLN A 227 -6.82 -9.40 -34.39
CA GLN A 227 -5.69 -10.18 -34.89
C GLN A 227 -5.40 -11.42 -34.02
N GLU A 228 -5.72 -11.36 -32.73
CA GLU A 228 -5.62 -12.47 -31.76
C GLU A 228 -6.80 -13.46 -31.85
N ASP A 229 -7.66 -13.36 -32.87
CA ASP A 229 -8.84 -14.21 -33.09
C ASP A 229 -9.91 -14.15 -31.99
N ARG A 230 -10.07 -13.00 -31.32
CA ARG A 230 -11.00 -12.78 -30.21
C ARG A 230 -12.41 -12.40 -30.68
N HIS A 231 -13.43 -12.74 -29.85
CA HIS A 231 -14.83 -12.33 -30.00
C HIS A 231 -15.16 -11.21 -29.01
N ILE A 232 -15.35 -10.00 -29.51
CA ILE A 232 -15.22 -8.78 -28.72
C ILE A 232 -16.56 -8.06 -28.56
N LEU A 233 -16.91 -7.71 -27.32
CA LEU A 233 -18.01 -6.77 -27.01
C LEU A 233 -17.41 -5.46 -26.50
N ILE A 234 -17.73 -4.35 -27.16
CA ILE A 234 -17.24 -3.02 -26.78
C ILE A 234 -18.40 -2.17 -26.30
N TYR A 235 -18.26 -1.60 -25.11
CA TYR A 235 -19.25 -0.74 -24.49
C TYR A 235 -18.82 0.72 -24.59
N CYS A 236 -19.52 1.52 -25.37
CA CYS A 236 -19.27 2.94 -25.56
C CYS A 236 -20.27 3.82 -24.78
N THR A 237 -19.92 5.10 -24.60
CA THR A 237 -20.72 6.10 -23.89
C THR A 237 -22.00 6.44 -24.64
N THR A 238 -21.92 6.68 -25.96
CA THR A 238 -23.04 7.11 -26.82
C THR A 238 -23.02 6.42 -28.17
N VAL A 239 -24.14 6.51 -28.89
CA VAL A 239 -24.24 6.01 -30.28
C VAL A 239 -23.27 6.77 -31.21
N ARG A 240 -23.04 8.06 -30.95
CA ARG A 240 -22.06 8.88 -31.68
C ARG A 240 -20.67 8.29 -31.55
N THR A 241 -20.24 7.99 -30.32
CA THR A 241 -18.93 7.35 -30.04
C THR A 241 -18.84 5.97 -30.70
N CYS A 242 -19.91 5.18 -30.72
CA CYS A 242 -19.95 3.88 -31.43
C CYS A 242 -19.67 4.05 -32.93
N ASN A 243 -20.39 4.96 -33.58
CA ASN A 243 -20.25 5.20 -35.02
C ASN A 243 -18.88 5.76 -35.39
N PHE A 244 -18.35 6.65 -34.55
CA PHE A 244 -17.01 7.21 -34.76
C PHE A 244 -15.92 6.14 -34.60
N LEU A 245 -16.02 5.31 -33.55
CA LEU A 245 -15.10 4.18 -33.36
C LEU A 245 -15.15 3.23 -34.55
N LYS A 246 -16.36 2.87 -35.04
CA LYS A 246 -16.52 2.01 -36.24
C LYS A 246 -15.83 2.63 -37.47
N ALA A 247 -16.04 3.92 -37.71
CA ALA A 247 -15.43 4.60 -38.84
C ALA A 247 -13.89 4.61 -38.80
N VAL A 248 -13.32 4.73 -37.60
CA VAL A 248 -11.85 4.66 -37.42
C VAL A 248 -11.37 3.21 -37.61
N VAL A 249 -12.05 2.22 -37.04
CA VAL A 249 -11.70 0.80 -37.18
C VAL A 249 -11.76 0.37 -38.64
N ASP A 250 -12.77 0.81 -39.43
CA ASP A 250 -12.89 0.50 -40.85
C ASP A 250 -11.73 1.05 -41.67
N LYS A 251 -11.09 2.12 -41.25
CA LYS A 251 -9.86 2.65 -41.90
C LYS A 251 -8.62 1.83 -41.53
N LEU A 252 -8.61 1.20 -40.38
CA LEU A 252 -7.47 0.39 -39.91
C LEU A 252 -7.53 -1.05 -40.44
N LEU A 253 -8.74 -1.59 -40.65
CA LEU A 253 -8.94 -2.96 -41.13
C LEU A 253 -8.87 -3.06 -42.66
N PRO A 254 -8.32 -4.17 -43.19
CA PRO A 254 -8.48 -4.54 -44.59
C PRO A 254 -9.95 -4.58 -45.01
N GLU A 255 -10.24 -4.21 -46.25
CA GLU A 255 -11.62 -4.10 -46.76
C GLU A 255 -12.45 -5.37 -46.54
N LYS A 256 -11.86 -6.55 -46.75
CA LYS A 256 -12.49 -7.87 -46.55
C LYS A 256 -12.89 -8.15 -45.11
N GLU A 257 -12.30 -7.46 -44.11
CA GLU A 257 -12.53 -7.67 -42.68
C GLU A 257 -13.46 -6.63 -42.06
N ARG A 258 -13.79 -5.54 -42.77
CA ARG A 258 -14.67 -4.46 -42.24
C ARG A 258 -16.06 -4.94 -41.84
N GLY A 259 -16.59 -5.96 -42.52
CA GLY A 259 -17.86 -6.61 -42.19
C GLY A 259 -17.87 -7.41 -40.90
N SER A 260 -16.69 -7.75 -40.36
CA SER A 260 -16.57 -8.49 -39.08
C SER A 260 -16.84 -7.63 -37.84
N VAL A 261 -17.00 -6.32 -38.00
CA VAL A 261 -17.28 -5.38 -36.90
C VAL A 261 -18.64 -4.72 -37.10
N ALA A 262 -19.57 -4.91 -36.18
CA ALA A 262 -20.92 -4.35 -36.25
C ALA A 262 -21.14 -3.28 -35.17
N VAL A 263 -22.10 -2.36 -35.40
CA VAL A 263 -22.57 -1.38 -34.42
C VAL A 263 -24.00 -1.71 -34.04
N LEU A 264 -24.25 -1.92 -32.73
CA LEU A 264 -25.57 -2.21 -32.20
C LEU A 264 -26.02 -1.09 -31.25
N SER A 265 -27.16 -0.52 -31.53
CA SER A 265 -27.75 0.55 -30.72
C SER A 265 -29.25 0.31 -30.50
N GLY A 266 -29.88 1.11 -29.63
CA GLY A 266 -31.33 1.08 -29.45
C GLY A 266 -32.17 1.45 -30.70
N LYS A 267 -31.53 2.03 -31.72
CA LYS A 267 -32.16 2.39 -33.02
C LYS A 267 -32.03 1.29 -34.08
N THR A 268 -31.26 0.21 -33.80
CA THR A 268 -31.06 -0.91 -34.74
C THR A 268 -32.36 -1.70 -34.85
N GLN A 269 -32.85 -1.93 -36.09
CA GLN A 269 -34.08 -2.69 -36.35
C GLN A 269 -33.95 -4.12 -35.83
N GLU A 270 -35.08 -4.74 -35.50
CA GLU A 270 -35.10 -6.07 -34.84
C GLU A 270 -34.47 -7.16 -35.72
N GLU A 271 -34.72 -7.11 -37.03
CA GLU A 271 -34.16 -8.07 -38.00
C GLU A 271 -32.63 -7.90 -38.12
N ASP A 272 -32.13 -6.68 -38.28
CA ASP A 272 -30.69 -6.39 -38.32
C ASP A 272 -30.00 -6.79 -37.01
N ARG A 273 -30.67 -6.49 -35.87
CA ARG A 273 -30.18 -6.89 -34.55
C ARG A 273 -30.00 -8.39 -34.47
N LYS A 274 -31.02 -9.16 -34.92
CA LYS A 274 -30.97 -10.61 -34.93
C LYS A 274 -29.83 -11.11 -35.81
N ASN A 275 -29.70 -10.58 -37.04
CA ASN A 275 -28.66 -10.97 -37.99
C ASN A 275 -27.24 -10.69 -37.41
N MET A 276 -27.02 -9.54 -36.74
CA MET A 276 -25.78 -9.23 -36.10
C MET A 276 -25.45 -10.21 -34.95
N LEU A 277 -26.44 -10.54 -34.11
CA LEU A 277 -26.23 -11.46 -33.00
C LEU A 277 -25.98 -12.89 -33.48
N ASP A 278 -26.72 -13.35 -34.49
CA ASP A 278 -26.51 -14.64 -35.12
C ASP A 278 -25.14 -14.72 -35.81
N GLY A 279 -24.74 -13.61 -36.48
CA GLY A 279 -23.42 -13.45 -37.05
C GLY A 279 -22.29 -13.49 -36.00
N PHE A 280 -22.51 -12.91 -34.84
CA PHE A 280 -21.55 -12.96 -33.73
C PHE A 280 -21.43 -14.39 -33.17
N MET A 281 -22.53 -15.10 -33.05
CA MET A 281 -22.54 -16.49 -32.58
C MET A 281 -21.90 -17.49 -33.55
N ASN A 282 -21.95 -17.22 -34.87
CA ASN A 282 -21.35 -18.09 -35.87
C ASN A 282 -19.94 -17.63 -36.33
N GLY A 283 -19.42 -16.50 -35.74
CA GLY A 283 -18.07 -15.97 -36.00
C GLY A 283 -17.93 -15.10 -37.25
N SER A 284 -18.99 -14.86 -38.04
CA SER A 284 -18.95 -13.94 -39.18
C SER A 284 -18.84 -12.46 -38.74
N VAL A 285 -19.41 -12.13 -37.58
CA VAL A 285 -19.20 -10.88 -36.85
C VAL A 285 -18.33 -11.19 -35.63
N ARG A 286 -17.15 -10.57 -35.52
CA ARG A 286 -16.18 -10.83 -34.46
C ARG A 286 -16.15 -9.74 -33.40
N ALA A 287 -16.64 -8.56 -33.72
CA ALA A 287 -16.78 -7.48 -32.74
C ALA A 287 -18.13 -6.77 -32.85
N ILE A 288 -18.76 -6.52 -31.70
CA ILE A 288 -19.95 -5.68 -31.61
C ILE A 288 -19.63 -4.45 -30.77
N ILE A 289 -19.69 -3.28 -31.38
CA ILE A 289 -19.61 -1.98 -30.73
C ILE A 289 -21.02 -1.60 -30.29
N ASN A 290 -21.26 -1.42 -29.01
CA ASN A 290 -22.60 -1.14 -28.51
C ASN A 290 -22.68 0.02 -27.53
N CYS A 291 -23.88 0.65 -27.46
CA CYS A 291 -24.22 1.65 -26.48
C CYS A 291 -25.36 1.13 -25.60
N MET A 292 -25.02 0.53 -24.46
CA MET A 292 -25.93 0.09 -23.39
C MET A 292 -26.99 -0.96 -23.78
N VAL A 293 -26.92 -1.54 -24.99
CA VAL A 293 -27.95 -2.47 -25.49
C VAL A 293 -27.66 -3.92 -25.05
N LEU A 294 -26.39 -4.28 -24.88
CA LEU A 294 -25.97 -5.64 -24.53
C LEU A 294 -25.67 -5.82 -23.04
N THR A 295 -26.09 -4.91 -22.18
CA THR A 295 -25.85 -5.01 -20.73
C THR A 295 -26.73 -6.08 -20.08
N GLU A 296 -27.94 -6.30 -20.59
CA GLU A 296 -28.93 -7.26 -20.04
C GLU A 296 -29.65 -8.01 -21.18
N GLY A 297 -30.23 -9.16 -20.87
CA GLY A 297 -31.17 -9.87 -21.77
C GLY A 297 -30.56 -10.68 -22.92
N THR A 298 -29.32 -10.46 -23.32
CA THR A 298 -28.69 -11.13 -24.47
C THR A 298 -27.76 -12.26 -24.03
N ASP A 299 -27.81 -13.42 -24.70
CA ASP A 299 -26.97 -14.59 -24.40
C ASP A 299 -25.91 -14.77 -25.50
N LEU A 300 -24.69 -14.31 -25.25
CA LEU A 300 -23.53 -14.36 -26.16
C LEU A 300 -22.34 -15.03 -25.47
N PRO A 301 -22.40 -16.34 -25.20
CA PRO A 301 -21.36 -17.03 -24.43
C PRO A 301 -20.01 -17.11 -25.15
N ILE A 302 -19.99 -17.00 -26.49
CA ILE A 302 -18.76 -16.97 -27.29
C ILE A 302 -17.89 -15.73 -27.01
N ALA A 303 -18.48 -14.63 -26.49
CA ALA A 303 -17.72 -13.41 -26.19
C ALA A 303 -16.62 -13.70 -25.17
N ASP A 304 -15.38 -13.52 -25.57
CA ASP A 304 -14.18 -13.77 -24.77
C ASP A 304 -13.40 -12.49 -24.43
N THR A 305 -13.79 -11.36 -25.01
CA THR A 305 -13.17 -10.07 -24.76
C THR A 305 -14.21 -8.97 -24.54
N ILE A 306 -14.04 -8.23 -23.46
CA ILE A 306 -14.86 -7.06 -23.11
C ILE A 306 -13.96 -5.82 -23.12
N ILE A 307 -14.25 -4.86 -23.99
CA ILE A 307 -13.60 -3.54 -23.97
C ILE A 307 -14.59 -2.54 -23.36
N ASN A 308 -14.26 -2.05 -22.18
CA ASN A 308 -15.06 -1.06 -21.49
C ASN A 308 -14.55 0.36 -21.80
N PHE A 309 -15.15 0.99 -22.80
CA PHE A 309 -14.93 2.39 -23.18
C PHE A 309 -16.08 3.29 -22.67
N ARG A 310 -16.69 2.88 -21.56
CA ARG A 310 -17.69 3.64 -20.82
C ARG A 310 -17.28 3.72 -19.36
N PRO A 311 -16.57 4.77 -18.94
CA PRO A 311 -16.28 5.00 -17.53
C PRO A 311 -17.56 4.98 -16.70
N THR A 312 -17.58 4.23 -15.62
CA THR A 312 -18.75 4.11 -14.73
C THR A 312 -18.33 4.02 -13.26
N CYS A 313 -19.12 4.60 -12.38
CA CYS A 313 -19.03 4.41 -10.93
C CYS A 313 -20.07 3.40 -10.41
N ASN A 314 -20.91 2.87 -11.29
CA ASN A 314 -21.97 1.94 -10.94
C ASN A 314 -21.47 0.50 -11.03
N ALA A 315 -21.21 -0.11 -9.88
CA ALA A 315 -20.70 -1.48 -9.78
C ALA A 315 -21.65 -2.52 -10.37
N SER A 316 -22.99 -2.30 -10.27
CA SER A 316 -23.98 -3.20 -10.85
C SER A 316 -23.89 -3.23 -12.38
N LEU A 317 -23.85 -2.04 -12.99
CA LEU A 317 -23.69 -1.92 -14.43
C LEU A 317 -22.37 -2.54 -14.90
N TYR A 318 -21.27 -2.25 -14.22
CA TYR A 318 -19.97 -2.80 -14.58
C TYR A 318 -19.95 -4.33 -14.47
N GLN A 319 -20.52 -4.90 -13.39
CA GLN A 319 -20.64 -6.35 -13.21
C GLN A 319 -21.50 -7.00 -14.29
N GLN A 320 -22.56 -6.35 -14.77
CA GLN A 320 -23.37 -6.84 -15.88
C GLN A 320 -22.58 -6.85 -17.20
N ILE A 321 -21.79 -5.80 -17.47
CA ILE A 321 -20.91 -5.69 -18.63
C ILE A 321 -19.92 -6.86 -18.65
N ILE A 322 -19.13 -7.02 -17.57
CA ILE A 322 -18.12 -8.10 -17.49
C ILE A 322 -18.76 -9.48 -17.49
N GLY A 323 -19.92 -9.62 -16.85
CA GLY A 323 -20.67 -10.88 -16.80
C GLY A 323 -21.13 -11.41 -18.17
N ARG A 324 -21.05 -10.62 -19.23
CA ARG A 324 -21.29 -11.09 -20.61
C ARG A 324 -20.13 -11.95 -21.11
N GLY A 325 -18.91 -11.55 -20.78
CA GLY A 325 -17.71 -12.28 -21.16
C GLY A 325 -17.35 -13.45 -20.26
N THR A 326 -17.92 -13.55 -19.05
CA THR A 326 -17.55 -14.62 -18.10
C THR A 326 -18.29 -15.94 -18.29
N ARG A 327 -19.22 -16.03 -19.24
CA ARG A 327 -19.96 -17.28 -19.52
C ARG A 327 -19.03 -18.33 -20.12
N LEU A 328 -19.24 -19.58 -19.72
CA LEU A 328 -18.51 -20.71 -20.28
C LEU A 328 -18.96 -20.97 -21.73
N TYR A 329 -18.00 -21.22 -22.60
CA TYR A 329 -18.22 -21.64 -23.98
C TYR A 329 -17.11 -22.61 -24.39
N GLU A 330 -17.41 -23.54 -25.27
CA GLU A 330 -16.42 -24.51 -25.76
C GLU A 330 -15.29 -23.81 -26.51
N GLY A 331 -14.06 -24.16 -26.20
CA GLY A 331 -12.86 -23.52 -26.80
C GLY A 331 -12.45 -22.17 -26.16
N LYS A 332 -13.24 -21.62 -25.22
CA LYS A 332 -12.94 -20.36 -24.55
C LYS A 332 -12.11 -20.60 -23.29
N GLU A 333 -10.88 -20.10 -23.31
CA GLU A 333 -9.92 -20.24 -22.18
C GLU A 333 -10.19 -19.25 -21.05
N ASN A 334 -10.40 -17.97 -21.41
CA ASN A 334 -10.59 -16.87 -20.45
C ASN A 334 -11.50 -15.77 -21.01
N CYS A 335 -11.80 -14.79 -20.21
CA CYS A 335 -12.42 -13.54 -20.60
C CYS A 335 -11.42 -12.39 -20.36
N LEU A 336 -10.94 -11.76 -21.42
CA LEU A 336 -10.10 -10.57 -21.33
C LEU A 336 -10.96 -9.33 -21.14
N CYS A 337 -10.77 -8.63 -20.01
CA CYS A 337 -11.45 -7.39 -19.70
C CYS A 337 -10.48 -6.21 -19.86
N ILE A 338 -10.71 -5.35 -20.83
CA ILE A 338 -9.88 -4.18 -21.11
C ILE A 338 -10.63 -2.92 -20.66
N ASP A 339 -10.12 -2.26 -19.62
CA ASP A 339 -10.64 -1.00 -19.11
C ASP A 339 -9.90 0.18 -19.73
N ILE A 340 -10.64 1.07 -20.40
CA ILE A 340 -10.08 2.29 -20.98
C ILE A 340 -10.19 3.41 -19.95
N LEU A 341 -9.05 3.86 -19.43
CA LEU A 341 -8.94 4.84 -18.35
C LEU A 341 -8.38 6.17 -18.84
N PRO A 342 -8.72 7.32 -18.20
CA PRO A 342 -8.13 8.61 -18.54
C PRO A 342 -6.62 8.60 -18.24
N ASP A 343 -5.80 9.17 -19.13
CA ASP A 343 -4.35 9.25 -18.98
C ASP A 343 -3.91 10.25 -17.90
N ASP A 344 -4.73 11.29 -17.62
CA ASP A 344 -4.49 12.27 -16.57
C ASP A 344 -4.85 11.78 -15.16
N GLY A 345 -5.31 10.53 -15.02
CA GLY A 345 -5.74 9.95 -13.75
C GLY A 345 -6.99 10.59 -13.14
N SER A 346 -7.69 11.49 -13.88
CA SER A 346 -8.91 12.14 -13.38
C SER A 346 -10.04 11.14 -13.16
N GLY A 347 -10.75 11.30 -12.05
CA GLY A 347 -11.93 10.49 -11.75
C GLY A 347 -11.65 9.01 -11.41
N THR A 348 -10.42 8.51 -11.53
CA THR A 348 -10.08 7.09 -11.36
C THR A 348 -10.37 6.53 -9.97
N ARG A 349 -10.42 7.38 -8.94
CA ARG A 349 -10.66 6.95 -7.53
C ARG A 349 -11.98 6.23 -7.30
N ASN A 350 -12.97 6.45 -8.16
CA ASN A 350 -14.32 5.91 -8.00
C ASN A 350 -14.77 5.09 -9.22
N LEU A 351 -13.88 4.86 -10.18
CA LEU A 351 -14.21 4.04 -11.35
C LEU A 351 -14.31 2.57 -10.97
N CYS A 352 -15.32 1.92 -11.53
CA CYS A 352 -15.38 0.46 -11.53
C CYS A 352 -14.48 -0.06 -12.65
N THR A 353 -13.56 -0.94 -12.30
CA THR A 353 -12.66 -1.65 -13.22
C THR A 353 -12.69 -3.15 -12.89
N ALA A 354 -12.10 -3.98 -13.73
CA ALA A 354 -11.98 -5.40 -13.44
C ALA A 354 -11.29 -5.63 -12.07
N LEU A 355 -10.26 -4.84 -11.73
CA LEU A 355 -9.61 -4.91 -10.41
C LEU A 355 -10.58 -4.65 -9.26
N THR A 356 -11.42 -3.61 -9.38
CA THR A 356 -12.37 -3.25 -8.30
C THR A 356 -13.45 -4.31 -8.09
N LEU A 357 -13.82 -5.08 -9.11
CA LEU A 357 -14.73 -6.24 -8.97
C LEU A 357 -14.15 -7.33 -8.08
N PHE A 358 -12.83 -7.47 -8.10
CA PHE A 358 -12.12 -8.43 -7.26
C PHE A 358 -11.70 -7.85 -5.90
N GLY A 359 -12.19 -6.65 -5.56
CA GLY A 359 -11.91 -5.96 -4.30
C GLY A 359 -10.49 -5.39 -4.23
N ILE A 360 -9.83 -5.24 -5.36
CA ILE A 360 -8.49 -4.69 -5.46
C ILE A 360 -8.59 -3.16 -5.60
N ASP A 361 -8.05 -2.42 -4.64
CA ASP A 361 -7.83 -0.98 -4.79
C ASP A 361 -6.48 -0.78 -5.51
N ALA A 362 -6.49 -0.06 -6.62
CA ALA A 362 -5.28 0.25 -7.39
C ALA A 362 -4.16 0.90 -6.54
N LYS A 363 -4.51 1.54 -5.42
CA LYS A 363 -3.55 2.09 -4.46
C LYS A 363 -2.79 1.03 -3.67
N LEU A 364 -3.33 -0.19 -3.59
CA LEU A 364 -2.69 -1.31 -2.90
C LEU A 364 -1.66 -2.01 -3.78
N LEU A 365 -1.64 -1.67 -5.07
CA LEU A 365 -0.68 -2.23 -6.03
C LEU A 365 0.67 -1.53 -5.88
N GLY A 366 1.73 -2.31 -5.74
CA GLY A 366 3.10 -1.80 -5.78
C GLY A 366 3.48 -1.32 -7.20
N LYS A 367 4.56 -0.55 -7.33
CA LYS A 367 5.06 -0.05 -8.64
C LYS A 367 5.25 -1.15 -9.68
N LYS A 368 5.68 -2.35 -9.26
CA LYS A 368 5.86 -3.51 -10.13
C LYS A 368 4.51 -4.00 -10.67
N GLN A 369 3.53 -4.18 -9.79
CA GLN A 369 2.18 -4.64 -10.17
C GLN A 369 1.44 -3.60 -11.01
N SER A 370 1.61 -2.30 -10.74
CA SER A 370 1.02 -1.23 -11.57
C SER A 370 1.57 -1.22 -13.00
N ARG A 371 2.86 -1.59 -13.21
CA ARG A 371 3.42 -1.75 -14.56
C ARG A 371 2.94 -3.02 -15.26
N MET A 372 2.62 -4.06 -14.50
CA MET A 372 2.05 -5.30 -15.06
C MET A 372 0.65 -5.10 -15.62
N LEU A 373 -0.10 -4.07 -15.17
CA LEU A 373 -1.43 -3.73 -15.68
C LEU A 373 -1.45 -3.28 -17.16
N GLU A 374 -0.30 -2.91 -17.71
CA GLU A 374 -0.15 -2.65 -19.15
C GLU A 374 -0.20 -3.95 -19.98
N GLY A 375 0.01 -5.11 -19.35
CA GLY A 375 -0.19 -6.45 -19.90
C GLY A 375 -1.45 -7.13 -19.37
N GLU A 376 -1.64 -8.39 -19.71
CA GLU A 376 -2.72 -9.24 -19.17
C GLU A 376 -2.32 -9.77 -17.79
N ILE A 377 -3.22 -9.58 -16.81
CA ILE A 377 -3.04 -10.10 -15.45
C ILE A 377 -4.30 -10.85 -14.99
N ASP A 378 -4.13 -11.85 -14.15
CA ASP A 378 -5.23 -12.50 -13.42
C ASP A 378 -5.54 -11.71 -12.14
N PRO A 379 -6.70 -10.99 -12.08
CA PRO A 379 -7.06 -10.24 -10.89
C PRO A 379 -7.38 -11.14 -9.69
N LEU A 380 -7.66 -12.42 -9.90
CA LEU A 380 -7.93 -13.37 -8.83
C LEU A 380 -6.66 -13.71 -8.06
N GLU A 381 -5.54 -13.92 -8.76
CA GLU A 381 -4.22 -14.14 -8.13
C GLU A 381 -3.81 -12.93 -7.29
N ILE A 382 -3.92 -11.72 -7.84
CA ILE A 382 -3.61 -10.49 -7.10
C ILE A 382 -4.51 -10.34 -5.87
N SER A 383 -5.81 -10.63 -6.02
CA SER A 383 -6.76 -10.56 -4.91
C SER A 383 -6.44 -11.57 -3.81
N ASP A 384 -6.02 -12.78 -4.18
CA ASP A 384 -5.64 -13.82 -3.22
C ASP A 384 -4.30 -13.46 -2.53
N GLU A 385 -3.34 -12.88 -3.25
CA GLU A 385 -2.11 -12.34 -2.68
C GLU A 385 -2.41 -11.22 -1.65
N ILE A 386 -3.29 -10.27 -2.01
CA ILE A 386 -3.73 -9.21 -1.09
C ILE A 386 -4.47 -9.81 0.11
N ALA A 387 -5.34 -10.80 -0.07
CA ALA A 387 -6.02 -11.48 1.02
C ALA A 387 -5.05 -12.21 1.96
N GLY A 388 -4.01 -12.84 1.39
CA GLY A 388 -2.88 -13.42 2.16
C GLY A 388 -2.17 -12.38 3.01
N ARG A 389 -1.82 -11.23 2.41
CA ARG A 389 -1.21 -10.10 3.11
C ARG A 389 -2.11 -9.55 4.25
N PHE A 390 -3.43 -9.51 4.06
CA PHE A 390 -4.34 -9.11 5.13
C PHE A 390 -4.41 -10.11 6.27
N ALA A 391 -4.33 -11.39 5.98
CA ALA A 391 -4.26 -12.42 7.02
C ALA A 391 -2.94 -12.31 7.82
N GLU A 392 -1.82 -12.04 7.15
CA GLU A 392 -0.53 -11.76 7.79
C GLU A 392 -0.59 -10.49 8.64
N LEU A 393 -1.19 -9.41 8.11
CA LEU A 393 -1.37 -8.16 8.85
C LEU A 393 -2.24 -8.35 10.10
N THR A 394 -3.26 -9.20 10.04
CA THR A 394 -4.10 -9.51 11.20
C THR A 394 -3.29 -10.25 12.27
N LYS A 395 -2.50 -11.25 11.89
CA LYS A 395 -1.59 -11.95 12.81
C LYS A 395 -0.54 -11.01 13.39
N ALA A 396 0.04 -10.12 12.56
CA ALA A 396 0.99 -9.12 13.02
C ALA A 396 0.36 -8.14 14.01
N TYR A 397 -0.90 -7.76 13.79
CA TYR A 397 -1.68 -6.94 14.74
C TYR A 397 -1.88 -7.63 16.08
N GLU A 398 -2.35 -8.88 16.08
CA GLU A 398 -2.59 -9.66 17.30
C GLU A 398 -1.28 -9.84 18.08
N TYR A 399 -0.20 -10.21 17.37
CA TYR A 399 1.12 -10.31 17.94
C TYR A 399 1.61 -8.98 18.55
N ARG A 400 1.44 -7.87 17.83
CA ARG A 400 1.85 -6.56 18.33
C ARG A 400 1.07 -6.15 19.56
N LEU A 401 -0.23 -6.39 19.60
CA LEU A 401 -1.08 -6.11 20.77
C LEU A 401 -0.62 -6.91 21.99
N GLU A 402 -0.29 -8.18 21.80
CA GLU A 402 0.26 -9.04 22.86
C GLU A 402 1.60 -8.50 23.38
N GLN A 403 2.53 -8.11 22.48
CA GLN A 403 3.82 -7.52 22.85
C GLN A 403 3.66 -6.24 23.66
N VAL A 404 2.78 -5.33 23.20
CA VAL A 404 2.49 -4.07 23.91
C VAL A 404 1.95 -4.32 25.31
N ASN A 405 0.99 -5.23 25.44
CA ASN A 405 0.38 -5.57 26.73
C ASN A 405 1.39 -6.22 27.68
N ARG A 406 2.16 -7.18 27.20
CA ARG A 406 3.19 -7.87 27.97
C ARG A 406 4.25 -6.90 28.47
N PHE A 407 4.76 -6.02 27.59
CA PHE A 407 5.74 -5.01 27.98
C PHE A 407 5.20 -4.09 29.08
N VAL A 408 4.01 -3.51 28.89
CA VAL A 408 3.42 -2.60 29.88
C VAL A 408 3.25 -3.31 31.23
N GLN A 409 2.76 -4.54 31.22
CA GLN A 409 2.56 -5.33 32.44
C GLN A 409 3.89 -5.59 33.17
N GLU A 410 4.91 -6.08 32.47
CA GLU A 410 6.24 -6.36 33.05
C GLU A 410 6.84 -5.10 33.69
N GLN A 411 6.79 -3.95 33.00
CA GLN A 411 7.33 -2.72 33.56
C GLN A 411 6.51 -2.18 34.75
N GLU A 412 5.19 -2.29 34.72
CA GLU A 412 4.34 -1.92 35.87
C GLU A 412 4.60 -2.80 37.09
N GLU A 413 4.85 -4.10 36.91
CA GLU A 413 5.25 -5.02 37.95
C GLU A 413 6.58 -4.63 38.62
N ILE A 414 7.59 -4.25 37.79
CA ILE A 414 8.89 -3.77 38.28
C ILE A 414 8.73 -2.49 39.11
N ILE A 415 8.02 -1.50 38.55
CA ILE A 415 7.76 -0.21 39.21
C ILE A 415 6.99 -0.44 40.53
N SER A 416 5.93 -1.26 40.50
CA SER A 416 5.14 -1.59 41.67
C SER A 416 5.94 -2.31 42.75
N SER A 417 6.80 -3.26 42.33
CA SER A 417 7.68 -3.99 43.24
C SER A 417 8.69 -3.07 43.91
N ALA A 418 9.34 -2.17 43.12
CA ALA A 418 10.27 -1.19 43.65
C ALA A 418 9.59 -0.22 44.65
N ARG A 419 8.34 0.18 44.39
CA ARG A 419 7.54 1.09 45.24
C ARG A 419 7.14 0.48 46.59
N LYS A 420 7.07 -0.84 46.72
CA LYS A 420 6.73 -1.51 47.98
C LYS A 420 7.78 -1.38 49.09
N LYS A 421 8.99 -0.94 48.79
CA LYS A 421 10.02 -0.69 49.79
C LYS A 421 9.66 0.51 50.67
N PRO A 422 9.93 0.46 51.99
CA PRO A 422 9.75 1.62 52.87
C PRO A 422 10.62 2.79 52.39
N HIS A 423 10.02 3.96 52.15
CA HIS A 423 10.71 5.16 51.63
C HIS A 423 11.40 4.95 50.28
N ALA A 424 10.78 4.18 49.37
CA ALA A 424 11.31 3.93 48.05
C ALA A 424 11.73 5.23 47.33
N ASP A 425 12.95 5.24 46.77
CA ASP A 425 13.48 6.37 46.04
C ASP A 425 13.81 6.00 44.56
N LEU A 426 14.19 6.99 43.77
CA LEU A 426 14.55 6.78 42.35
C LEU A 426 15.74 5.84 42.15
N ARG A 427 16.62 5.67 43.17
CA ARG A 427 17.72 4.71 43.15
C ARG A 427 17.22 3.28 43.22
N ASP A 428 16.20 3.03 44.08
CA ASP A 428 15.57 1.71 44.17
C ASP A 428 14.94 1.30 42.85
N LEU A 429 14.25 2.25 42.20
CA LEU A 429 13.66 2.02 40.91
C LEU A 429 14.75 1.76 39.83
N ALA A 430 15.77 2.59 39.76
CA ALA A 430 16.88 2.41 38.84
C ALA A 430 17.57 1.03 39.02
N HIS A 431 17.79 0.63 40.28
CA HIS A 431 18.38 -0.68 40.59
C HIS A 431 17.47 -1.84 40.15
N ALA A 432 16.16 -1.74 40.34
CA ALA A 432 15.21 -2.74 39.90
C ALA A 432 15.18 -2.88 38.38
N VAL A 433 15.23 -1.77 37.63
CA VAL A 433 15.30 -1.74 36.17
C VAL A 433 16.64 -2.29 35.67
N ASP A 434 17.76 -1.90 36.29
CA ASP A 434 19.09 -2.41 35.92
C ASP A 434 19.17 -3.94 36.16
N LYS A 435 18.63 -4.43 37.28
CA LYS A 435 18.58 -5.89 37.56
C LYS A 435 17.74 -6.64 36.54
N TYR A 436 16.60 -6.10 36.13
CA TYR A 436 15.76 -6.71 35.08
C TYR A 436 16.52 -6.77 33.74
N ASN A 437 17.13 -5.66 33.36
CA ASN A 437 17.90 -5.58 32.12
C ASN A 437 19.11 -6.54 32.12
N SER A 438 19.84 -6.64 33.22
CA SER A 438 20.95 -7.59 33.36
C SER A 438 20.49 -9.02 33.21
N LYS A 439 19.38 -9.39 33.89
CA LYS A 439 18.81 -10.73 33.77
C LYS A 439 18.43 -11.08 32.33
N LYS A 440 17.78 -10.15 31.62
CA LYS A 440 17.43 -10.32 30.20
C LYS A 440 18.67 -10.49 29.32
N MET A 441 19.73 -9.74 29.61
CA MET A 441 21.00 -9.89 28.88
C MET A 441 21.69 -11.21 29.16
N ASP A 442 21.71 -11.66 30.40
CA ASP A 442 22.30 -12.94 30.79
C ASP A 442 21.56 -14.12 30.10
N GLU A 443 20.21 -14.07 30.09
CA GLU A 443 19.39 -15.04 29.36
C GLU A 443 19.76 -15.06 27.86
N PHE A 444 19.89 -13.89 27.25
CA PHE A 444 20.20 -13.78 25.84
C PHE A 444 21.64 -14.22 25.50
N GLN A 445 22.61 -13.89 26.33
CA GLN A 445 24.01 -14.29 26.14
C GLN A 445 24.26 -15.80 26.32
N ASN A 446 23.41 -16.48 27.13
CA ASN A 446 23.49 -17.93 27.30
C ASN A 446 22.97 -18.69 26.06
N ASP A 447 22.06 -18.07 25.30
CA ASP A 447 21.40 -18.72 24.17
C ASP A 447 22.15 -18.50 22.84
N TYR A 448 22.98 -17.44 22.74
CA TYR A 448 23.61 -17.05 21.48
C TYR A 448 25.08 -16.67 21.63
N ASP A 449 25.88 -17.03 20.61
CA ASP A 449 27.29 -16.65 20.52
C ASP A 449 27.44 -15.22 19.94
N PHE A 450 28.03 -14.32 20.72
CA PHE A 450 28.27 -12.94 20.34
C PHE A 450 29.59 -12.68 19.62
N LEU A 451 30.30 -13.72 19.21
CA LEU A 451 31.53 -13.63 18.40
C LEU A 451 32.64 -12.73 19.00
N GLY A 452 32.67 -12.60 20.33
CA GLY A 452 33.63 -11.72 21.03
C GLY A 452 33.37 -10.23 20.82
N MET A 453 32.18 -9.85 20.41
CA MET A 453 31.82 -8.44 20.23
C MET A 453 31.74 -7.71 21.56
N ASP A 454 32.54 -6.65 21.69
CA ASP A 454 32.42 -5.64 22.77
C ASP A 454 31.22 -4.70 22.54
N TYR A 455 30.10 -5.24 22.05
CA TYR A 455 28.91 -4.44 21.86
C TYR A 455 28.05 -4.45 23.12
N SER A 456 27.72 -3.30 23.60
CA SER A 456 26.64 -3.16 24.57
C SER A 456 25.30 -3.38 23.85
N LEU A 457 24.90 -4.64 23.63
CA LEU A 457 23.53 -4.99 23.36
C LEU A 457 22.72 -4.57 24.57
N MET A 458 21.86 -3.58 24.41
CA MET A 458 20.94 -3.18 25.45
C MET A 458 19.57 -3.73 25.10
N PRO A 459 18.91 -4.47 26.01
CA PRO A 459 17.51 -4.79 25.82
C PRO A 459 16.74 -3.48 25.65
N ASP A 460 16.14 -3.33 24.48
CA ASP A 460 15.20 -2.26 24.24
C ASP A 460 13.85 -2.67 24.85
N THR A 461 13.13 -1.69 25.34
CA THR A 461 11.84 -1.81 26.02
C THR A 461 10.70 -2.29 25.11
N GLU A 462 10.95 -2.54 23.84
CA GLU A 462 9.99 -3.13 22.89
C GLU A 462 10.23 -4.62 22.62
N HIS A 463 10.85 -5.35 23.58
CA HIS A 463 11.26 -6.76 23.40
C HIS A 463 12.16 -6.94 22.18
N ARG A 464 13.16 -6.09 22.08
CA ARG A 464 14.19 -6.18 21.05
C ARG A 464 15.54 -5.79 21.62
N TYR A 465 16.57 -6.21 20.96
CA TYR A 465 17.95 -5.89 21.31
C TYR A 465 18.41 -4.74 20.41
N CYS A 466 19.09 -3.76 21.01
CA CYS A 466 19.53 -2.58 20.30
C CYS A 466 21.05 -2.47 20.34
N ILE A 467 21.68 -2.38 19.18
CA ILE A 467 23.04 -1.96 19.02
C ILE A 467 23.03 -0.51 18.56
N LYS A 468 23.82 0.35 19.20
CA LYS A 468 23.95 1.76 18.82
C LYS A 468 25.31 2.00 18.17
N PRO A 469 25.41 1.94 16.82
CA PRO A 469 26.66 2.21 16.11
C PRO A 469 27.12 3.65 16.31
N THR A 470 26.20 4.60 16.42
CA THR A 470 26.45 6.00 16.77
C THR A 470 25.42 6.47 17.82
N TRP A 471 25.54 7.70 18.30
CA TRP A 471 24.55 8.27 19.25
C TRP A 471 23.12 8.24 18.74
N ASN A 472 22.92 8.49 17.45
CA ASN A 472 21.61 8.63 16.81
C ASN A 472 21.22 7.46 15.91
N ASP A 473 22.14 6.56 15.59
CA ASP A 473 21.90 5.40 14.75
C ASP A 473 21.68 4.14 15.62
N HIS A 474 20.75 3.31 15.22
CA HIS A 474 20.35 2.13 15.98
C HIS A 474 20.20 0.91 15.05
N ILE A 475 20.64 -0.24 15.50
CA ILE A 475 20.36 -1.53 14.87
C ILE A 475 19.51 -2.34 15.84
N TYR A 476 18.35 -2.79 15.39
CA TYR A 476 17.42 -3.53 16.22
C TYR A 476 17.32 -4.99 15.78
N LEU A 477 17.42 -5.89 16.75
CA LEU A 477 17.09 -7.31 16.64
C LEU A 477 15.86 -7.55 17.51
N ALA A 478 14.74 -7.99 16.92
CA ALA A 478 13.53 -8.30 17.69
C ALA A 478 13.76 -9.55 18.57
N ASP A 479 12.98 -9.73 19.64
CA ASP A 479 12.95 -11.01 20.35
C ASP A 479 12.68 -12.15 19.35
N PRO A 480 13.37 -13.28 19.46
CA PRO A 480 13.16 -14.39 18.56
C PRO A 480 11.74 -14.96 18.73
N ASP A 481 11.14 -15.37 17.62
CA ASP A 481 9.89 -16.10 17.61
C ASP A 481 10.08 -17.54 18.12
N VAL A 482 8.99 -18.30 18.21
CA VAL A 482 9.02 -19.71 18.64
C VAL A 482 9.89 -20.63 17.76
N MET A 483 10.23 -20.16 16.56
CA MET A 483 11.13 -20.85 15.62
C MET A 483 12.57 -20.37 15.75
N GLY A 484 12.86 -19.40 16.62
CA GLY A 484 14.17 -18.79 16.80
C GLY A 484 14.55 -17.79 15.71
N ASN A 485 13.58 -17.25 14.95
CA ASN A 485 13.83 -16.21 13.96
C ASN A 485 13.64 -14.83 14.58
N THR A 486 14.47 -13.89 14.16
CA THR A 486 14.37 -12.47 14.54
C THR A 486 14.23 -11.59 13.33
N THR A 487 13.65 -10.41 13.55
CA THR A 487 13.58 -9.33 12.56
C THR A 487 14.73 -8.37 12.79
N VAL A 488 15.51 -8.10 11.73
CA VAL A 488 16.62 -7.15 11.76
C VAL A 488 16.21 -5.85 11.10
N THR A 489 16.39 -4.73 11.81
CA THR A 489 16.09 -3.38 11.30
C THR A 489 17.25 -2.44 11.62
N PHE A 490 17.74 -1.75 10.61
CA PHE A 490 18.73 -0.70 10.73
C PHE A 490 18.02 0.66 10.69
N ASP A 491 18.07 1.40 11.78
CA ASP A 491 17.62 2.78 11.85
C ASP A 491 18.85 3.70 11.91
N LEU A 492 19.42 3.95 10.74
CA LEU A 492 20.59 4.78 10.53
C LEU A 492 20.16 6.18 10.03
N THR A 493 19.03 6.68 10.54
CA THR A 493 18.38 7.90 10.03
C THR A 493 19.27 9.12 10.16
N ALA A 494 20.18 9.13 11.14
CA ALA A 494 21.11 10.23 11.31
C ALA A 494 22.24 10.25 10.28
N SER A 495 22.58 9.09 9.69
CA SER A 495 23.70 8.96 8.75
C SER A 495 23.25 8.60 7.34
N VAL A 496 22.35 7.64 7.16
CA VAL A 496 22.07 7.07 5.84
C VAL A 496 20.59 6.79 5.59
N GLY A 497 19.79 6.42 6.60
CA GLY A 497 18.38 6.10 6.46
C GLY A 497 17.91 4.92 7.30
N LYS A 498 16.65 4.47 7.07
CA LYS A 498 16.06 3.35 7.77
C LYS A 498 15.87 2.18 6.82
N TYR A 499 16.41 1.01 7.19
CA TYR A 499 16.41 -0.19 6.36
C TYR A 499 15.84 -1.39 7.12
N TYR A 500 14.90 -2.08 6.50
CA TYR A 500 14.43 -3.38 6.97
C TYR A 500 15.24 -4.48 6.26
N ILE A 501 16.04 -5.22 7.02
CA ILE A 501 16.96 -6.22 6.45
C ILE A 501 16.20 -7.52 6.15
N GLY A 502 15.39 -7.98 7.07
CA GLY A 502 14.61 -9.20 6.90
C GLY A 502 14.41 -9.98 8.19
N GLU A 503 13.87 -11.18 8.04
CA GLU A 503 13.73 -12.18 9.09
C GLU A 503 14.75 -13.29 8.85
N MET A 504 15.47 -13.69 9.91
CA MET A 504 16.48 -14.74 9.87
C MET A 504 16.65 -15.36 11.26
N LYS A 505 17.36 -16.46 11.37
CA LYS A 505 17.72 -17.04 12.67
C LYS A 505 18.49 -16.01 13.50
N MET A 506 18.26 -15.96 14.81
CA MET A 506 18.91 -14.98 15.69
C MET A 506 20.44 -15.05 15.58
N GLN A 507 21.03 -16.25 15.53
CA GLN A 507 22.48 -16.39 15.39
C GLN A 507 22.99 -15.84 14.05
N ASP A 508 22.25 -16.04 12.95
CA ASP A 508 22.60 -15.48 11.64
C ASP A 508 22.47 -13.95 11.65
N ALA A 509 21.47 -13.43 12.35
CA ALA A 509 21.28 -12.00 12.52
C ALA A 509 22.44 -11.34 13.30
N ILE A 510 22.90 -11.98 14.37
CA ILE A 510 24.07 -11.54 15.14
C ILE A 510 25.32 -11.54 14.24
N SER A 511 25.56 -12.63 13.51
CA SER A 511 26.67 -12.73 12.57
C SER A 511 26.61 -11.67 11.48
N PHE A 512 25.42 -11.46 10.91
CA PHE A 512 25.20 -10.44 9.89
C PHE A 512 25.48 -9.02 10.39
N VAL A 513 25.01 -8.69 11.60
CA VAL A 513 25.26 -7.38 12.22
C VAL A 513 26.74 -7.21 12.55
N HIS A 514 27.39 -8.28 13.01
CA HIS A 514 28.84 -8.29 13.23
C HIS A 514 29.60 -7.96 11.95
N ASP A 515 29.35 -8.70 10.89
CA ASP A 515 30.03 -8.49 9.59
C ASP A 515 29.77 -7.08 9.06
N PHE A 516 28.55 -6.57 9.18
CA PHE A 516 28.22 -5.20 8.81
C PHE A 516 29.05 -4.16 9.61
N CYS A 517 29.17 -4.33 10.91
CA CYS A 517 29.97 -3.46 11.76
C CYS A 517 31.46 -3.55 11.43
N MET A 518 31.97 -4.75 11.09
CA MET A 518 33.36 -4.96 10.70
C MET A 518 33.73 -4.30 9.37
N ILE A 519 32.81 -4.32 8.39
CA ILE A 519 32.99 -3.66 7.08
C ILE A 519 33.01 -2.14 7.22
N SER A 520 32.35 -1.58 8.23
CA SER A 520 32.25 -0.14 8.47
C SER A 520 33.00 0.25 9.74
N PRO A 521 34.34 0.47 9.68
CA PRO A 521 35.16 0.80 10.86
C PRO A 521 34.72 2.02 11.64
N ASP A 522 33.99 2.94 10.98
CA ASP A 522 33.44 4.11 11.64
C ASP A 522 32.31 3.72 12.61
N TYR A 523 31.58 2.65 12.35
CA TYR A 523 30.59 2.09 13.27
C TYR A 523 31.22 1.29 14.42
N MET A 524 32.41 0.70 14.21
CA MET A 524 33.17 -0.01 15.26
C MET A 524 33.73 0.91 16.34
N LYS A 525 34.16 2.13 15.98
CA LYS A 525 34.74 3.10 16.92
C LYS A 525 33.70 3.73 17.85
N TYR A 526 32.44 3.63 17.49
CA TYR A 526 31.32 4.29 18.16
C TYR A 526 30.27 3.30 18.70
N SER A 527 30.56 1.97 18.77
CA SER A 527 29.77 1.11 19.60
C SER A 527 29.60 1.83 20.95
N TRP A 528 28.40 2.20 21.25
CA TRP A 528 28.01 3.17 22.28
C TRP A 528 28.77 2.90 23.56
N ASN A 529 29.70 3.70 23.75
CA ASN A 529 30.92 3.55 24.41
C ASN A 529 30.64 3.14 25.83
N VAL A 530 31.05 1.93 26.19
CA VAL A 530 31.24 1.53 27.58
C VAL A 530 31.88 2.68 28.36
N ALA A 531 32.83 3.38 27.74
CA ALA A 531 33.45 4.57 28.32
C ALA A 531 32.50 5.73 28.57
N LEU A 532 31.52 6.01 27.67
CA LEU A 532 30.53 7.07 27.87
C LEU A 532 29.50 6.67 28.93
N GLN A 533 29.13 5.39 28.98
CA GLN A 533 28.27 4.84 30.04
C GLN A 533 29.00 4.91 31.38
N ASP A 534 30.29 4.60 31.44
CA ASP A 534 31.11 4.70 32.62
C ASP A 534 31.27 6.14 33.08
N GLU A 535 31.44 7.07 32.14
CA GLU A 535 31.52 8.51 32.45
C GLU A 535 30.18 9.02 33.02
N TRP A 536 29.05 8.69 32.37
CA TRP A 536 27.72 9.07 32.85
C TRP A 536 27.32 8.36 34.14
N GLY A 537 27.85 7.17 34.37
CA GLY A 537 27.73 6.45 35.65
C GLY A 537 28.39 7.15 36.86
N LYS A 538 29.43 7.97 36.60
CA LYS A 538 30.17 8.74 37.62
C LYS A 538 29.57 10.12 37.86
N ILE A 539 28.78 10.66 36.92
CA ILE A 539 28.21 12.00 37.04
C ILE A 539 26.84 11.94 37.67
N LYS A 540 26.52 12.81 38.62
CA LYS A 540 25.18 12.92 39.22
C LYS A 540 24.16 13.38 38.18
N ALA A 541 22.93 12.88 38.30
CA ALA A 541 21.79 13.34 37.50
C ALA A 541 21.55 14.85 37.74
N THR A 542 21.17 15.56 36.69
CA THR A 542 20.85 17.00 36.77
C THR A 542 19.49 17.20 37.46
N GLU A 543 19.29 18.37 38.09
CA GLU A 543 18.05 18.73 38.73
C GLU A 543 16.85 18.66 37.75
N ASN A 544 17.04 19.01 36.46
CA ASN A 544 16.01 18.89 35.46
C ASN A 544 15.65 17.43 35.18
N GLN A 545 16.62 16.51 35.12
CA GLN A 545 16.35 15.07 34.99
C GLN A 545 15.59 14.53 36.18
N ILE A 546 16.01 14.89 37.40
CA ILE A 546 15.32 14.48 38.63
C ILE A 546 13.90 15.05 38.68
N GLY A 547 13.70 16.35 38.37
CA GLY A 547 12.37 16.97 38.33
C GLY A 547 11.43 16.27 37.34
N ARG A 548 11.92 15.91 36.18
CA ARG A 548 11.15 15.13 35.19
C ARG A 548 10.76 13.75 35.73
N LEU A 549 11.70 13.02 36.32
CA LEU A 549 11.47 11.70 36.87
C LEU A 549 10.47 11.71 38.02
N MET A 550 10.50 12.73 38.89
CA MET A 550 9.52 12.89 39.97
C MET A 550 8.09 13.10 39.44
N ASN A 551 7.94 13.72 38.28
CA ASN A 551 6.64 13.87 37.63
C ASN A 551 6.17 12.57 36.93
N GLU A 552 7.09 11.79 36.39
CA GLU A 552 6.77 10.55 35.66
C GLU A 552 6.52 9.36 36.62
N TYR A 553 7.26 9.30 37.75
CA TYR A 553 7.21 8.23 38.71
C TYR A 553 6.67 8.71 40.08
N ASP A 554 5.37 8.97 40.11
CA ASP A 554 4.68 9.37 41.34
C ASP A 554 4.84 8.31 42.44
N GLY A 555 5.02 8.78 43.69
CA GLY A 555 5.17 7.94 44.88
C GLY A 555 6.59 7.44 45.15
N PHE A 556 7.61 7.90 44.40
CA PHE A 556 9.02 7.72 44.76
C PHE A 556 9.60 8.99 45.34
N HIS A 557 10.59 8.83 46.23
CA HIS A 557 11.36 9.96 46.78
C HIS A 557 12.54 10.33 45.86
N LYS A 558 13.02 11.56 46.00
CA LYS A 558 14.22 12.03 45.33
C LYS A 558 15.43 11.23 45.80
N GLY A 559 15.94 10.32 45.00
CA GLY A 559 17.12 9.51 45.28
C GLY A 559 18.39 10.12 44.68
N ASN A 560 19.54 9.66 45.17
CA ASN A 560 20.84 10.01 44.58
C ASN A 560 21.17 9.05 43.46
N ILE A 561 20.82 9.40 42.23
CA ILE A 561 21.06 8.61 41.01
C ILE A 561 22.05 9.33 40.10
N ASN A 562 22.77 8.55 39.30
CA ASN A 562 23.69 9.09 38.31
C ASN A 562 22.96 9.47 36.99
N LYS A 563 23.68 10.18 36.13
CA LYS A 563 23.14 10.67 34.87
C LYS A 563 22.68 9.53 33.95
N LEU A 564 23.37 8.39 33.95
CA LEU A 564 23.01 7.22 33.13
C LEU A 564 21.70 6.60 33.61
N GLN A 565 21.58 6.38 34.93
CA GLN A 565 20.35 5.87 35.54
C GLN A 565 19.16 6.79 35.27
N ALA A 566 19.35 8.10 35.43
CA ALA A 566 18.31 9.07 35.14
C ALA A 566 17.87 9.04 33.66
N SER A 567 18.81 8.96 32.73
CA SER A 567 18.49 8.85 31.30
C SER A 567 17.70 7.57 30.99
N ARG A 568 18.11 6.42 31.56
CA ARG A 568 17.40 5.14 31.36
C ARG A 568 15.97 5.20 31.89
N LEU A 569 15.75 5.79 33.07
CA LEU A 569 14.41 5.93 33.64
C LEU A 569 13.53 6.89 32.82
N ILE A 570 14.09 8.00 32.30
CA ILE A 570 13.37 8.93 31.42
C ILE A 570 12.94 8.23 30.12
N ASP A 571 13.84 7.49 29.52
CA ASP A 571 13.53 6.70 28.33
C ASP A 571 12.44 5.67 28.61
N LEU A 572 12.53 4.95 29.72
CA LEU A 572 11.54 3.97 30.12
C LEU A 572 10.14 4.60 30.31
N ALA A 573 10.05 5.72 31.04
CA ALA A 573 8.79 6.44 31.22
C ALA A 573 8.16 6.86 29.89
N SER A 574 8.98 7.43 28.99
CA SER A 574 8.54 7.84 27.65
C SER A 574 7.98 6.65 26.84
N ARG A 575 8.63 5.49 26.92
CA ARG A 575 8.22 4.28 26.20
C ARG A 575 6.98 3.64 26.80
N ILE A 576 6.87 3.55 28.13
CA ILE A 576 5.65 3.10 28.78
C ILE A 576 4.46 3.96 28.35
N SER A 577 4.62 5.29 28.34
CA SER A 577 3.59 6.22 27.90
C SER A 577 3.18 5.98 26.44
N LYS A 578 4.15 5.81 25.55
CA LYS A 578 3.93 5.50 24.12
C LYS A 578 3.19 4.16 23.94
N MET A 579 3.63 3.11 24.64
CA MET A 579 3.02 1.78 24.56
C MET A 579 1.60 1.77 25.12
N LYS A 580 1.35 2.43 26.23
CA LYS A 580 -0.01 2.61 26.78
C LYS A 580 -0.93 3.34 25.80
N ALA A 581 -0.44 4.38 25.12
CA ALA A 581 -1.20 5.09 24.11
C ALA A 581 -1.52 4.19 22.91
N GLU A 582 -0.53 3.43 22.43
CA GLU A 582 -0.69 2.45 21.35
C GLU A 582 -1.69 1.36 21.75
N GLY A 583 -1.56 0.76 22.93
CA GLY A 583 -2.50 -0.24 23.44
C GLY A 583 -3.93 0.28 23.56
N LYS A 584 -4.12 1.51 24.05
CA LYS A 584 -5.45 2.15 24.10
C LYS A 584 -6.04 2.37 22.71
N MET A 585 -5.23 2.73 21.74
CA MET A 585 -5.65 2.90 20.36
C MET A 585 -6.08 1.57 19.74
N MET A 586 -5.40 0.48 20.09
CA MET A 586 -5.68 -0.88 19.61
C MET A 586 -6.88 -1.54 20.28
N LEU A 587 -7.15 -1.25 21.55
CA LEU A 587 -8.22 -1.89 22.31
C LEU A 587 -9.61 -1.66 21.71
N ILE A 588 -10.28 -2.77 21.39
CA ILE A 588 -11.69 -2.82 20.98
C ILE A 588 -12.49 -3.29 22.21
N THR A 589 -13.27 -2.38 22.81
CA THR A 589 -14.09 -2.73 23.96
C THR A 589 -15.48 -3.25 23.54
N PRO A 590 -16.12 -4.16 24.33
CA PRO A 590 -17.45 -4.68 24.04
C PRO A 590 -18.56 -3.61 23.96
N ARG A 591 -18.29 -2.41 24.48
CA ARG A 591 -19.24 -1.28 24.48
C ARG A 591 -19.11 -0.37 23.24
N MET A 592 -18.17 -0.63 22.34
CA MET A 592 -18.02 0.17 21.13
C MET A 592 -19.11 -0.14 20.12
N GLN A 593 -19.68 0.92 19.53
CA GLN A 593 -20.59 0.77 18.40
C GLN A 593 -19.83 0.19 17.17
N GLU A 594 -20.51 -0.63 16.39
CA GLU A 594 -19.96 -1.33 15.22
C GLU A 594 -19.20 -0.39 14.27
N LYS A 595 -19.74 0.80 13.99
CA LYS A 595 -19.08 1.85 13.18
C LYS A 595 -17.75 2.32 13.77
N THR A 596 -17.61 2.34 15.08
CA THR A 596 -16.38 2.75 15.78
C THR A 596 -15.34 1.64 15.71
N ILE A 597 -15.78 0.39 15.81
CA ILE A 597 -14.94 -0.80 15.64
C ILE A 597 -14.38 -0.84 14.22
N ASP A 598 -15.24 -0.67 13.22
CA ASP A 598 -14.81 -0.65 11.81
C ASP A 598 -13.86 0.50 11.51
N LYS A 599 -14.10 1.68 12.08
CA LYS A 599 -13.20 2.83 11.93
C LYS A 599 -11.81 2.55 12.54
N LYS A 600 -11.76 1.95 13.74
CA LYS A 600 -10.51 1.56 14.39
C LYS A 600 -9.78 0.48 13.61
N LYS A 601 -10.48 -0.59 13.19
CA LYS A 601 -9.90 -1.64 12.34
C LYS A 601 -9.34 -1.08 11.05
N LYS A 602 -10.07 -0.17 10.38
CA LYS A 602 -9.62 0.49 9.15
C LYS A 602 -8.37 1.34 9.37
N MET A 603 -8.36 2.16 10.43
CA MET A 603 -7.21 3.00 10.77
C MET A 603 -5.98 2.14 11.09
N PHE A 604 -6.16 1.05 11.82
CA PHE A 604 -5.08 0.13 12.17
C PHE A 604 -4.52 -0.59 10.93
N LYS A 605 -5.40 -1.02 10.04
CA LYS A 605 -5.04 -1.59 8.75
C LYS A 605 -4.19 -0.62 7.92
N GLU A 606 -4.57 0.67 7.88
CA GLU A 606 -3.80 1.71 7.18
C GLU A 606 -2.39 1.90 7.79
N ILE A 607 -2.25 1.81 9.11
CA ILE A 607 -0.95 1.88 9.80
C ILE A 607 -0.08 0.67 9.43
N LEU A 608 -0.62 -0.55 9.56
CA LEU A 608 0.10 -1.78 9.24
C LEU A 608 0.51 -1.84 7.76
N GLU A 609 -0.38 -1.43 6.85
CA GLU A 609 -0.06 -1.33 5.42
C GLU A 609 1.07 -0.33 5.16
N LYS A 610 1.07 0.81 5.87
CA LYS A 610 2.15 1.80 5.76
C LYS A 610 3.48 1.25 6.27
N GLU A 611 3.47 0.53 7.38
CA GLU A 611 4.66 -0.14 7.91
C GLU A 611 5.17 -1.23 6.97
N LEU A 612 4.27 -2.05 6.40
CA LEU A 612 4.63 -3.09 5.44
C LEU A 612 5.30 -2.49 4.19
N ARG A 613 4.73 -1.41 3.65
CA ARG A 613 5.33 -0.69 2.51
C ARG A 613 6.70 -0.10 2.85
N ALA A 614 6.86 0.46 4.06
CA ALA A 614 8.15 0.97 4.52
C ALA A 614 9.20 -0.16 4.64
N LYS A 615 8.78 -1.35 5.10
CA LYS A 615 9.64 -2.55 5.15
C LYS A 615 10.02 -3.02 3.74
N GLU A 616 9.08 -3.08 2.80
CA GLU A 616 9.34 -3.47 1.40
C GLU A 616 10.28 -2.47 0.71
N GLN A 617 10.07 -1.17 0.92
CA GLN A 617 10.93 -0.12 0.40
C GLN A 617 12.33 -0.19 1.02
N GLY A 618 12.42 -0.36 2.34
CA GLY A 618 13.71 -0.50 3.04
C GLY A 618 14.51 -1.73 2.57
N ARG A 619 13.85 -2.85 2.25
CA ARG A 619 14.52 -4.03 1.63
C ARG A 619 15.12 -3.70 0.27
N SER A 620 14.40 -2.97 -0.58
CA SER A 620 14.87 -2.60 -1.92
C SER A 620 16.05 -1.63 -1.86
N GLU A 621 15.99 -0.63 -0.97
CA GLU A 621 17.04 0.37 -0.81
C GLU A 621 18.28 -0.18 -0.11
N PHE A 622 18.12 -1.18 0.77
CA PHE A 622 19.23 -1.82 1.46
C PHE A 622 20.18 -2.55 0.50
N GLY A 623 19.67 -3.21 -0.53
CA GLY A 623 20.51 -3.86 -1.55
C GLY A 623 21.44 -2.88 -2.26
N GLU A 624 20.95 -1.68 -2.58
CA GLU A 624 21.76 -0.61 -3.17
C GLU A 624 22.78 -0.04 -2.17
N PHE A 625 22.37 0.13 -0.92
CA PHE A 625 23.23 0.60 0.16
C PHE A 625 24.35 -0.42 0.44
N GLN A 626 24.03 -1.69 0.55
CA GLN A 626 24.99 -2.79 0.74
C GLN A 626 26.02 -2.81 -0.39
N SER A 627 25.59 -2.68 -1.65
CA SER A 627 26.48 -2.63 -2.81
C SER A 627 27.44 -1.42 -2.74
N LYS A 628 26.97 -0.27 -2.29
CA LYS A 628 27.80 0.95 -2.09
C LYS A 628 28.81 0.75 -0.96
N ILE A 629 28.42 0.13 0.15
CA ILE A 629 29.32 -0.16 1.28
C ILE A 629 30.40 -1.16 0.88
N PHE A 630 30.04 -2.25 0.17
CA PHE A 630 31.03 -3.21 -0.33
C PHE A 630 32.00 -2.58 -1.32
N ALA A 631 31.51 -1.74 -2.25
CA ALA A 631 32.37 -1.01 -3.19
C ALA A 631 33.35 -0.06 -2.48
N LEU A 632 32.90 0.63 -1.42
CA LEU A 632 33.74 1.49 -0.58
C LEU A 632 34.77 0.66 0.21
N ALA A 633 34.38 -0.49 0.76
CA ALA A 633 35.28 -1.39 1.48
C ALA A 633 36.36 -2.00 0.57
N GLU A 634 35.99 -2.42 -0.65
CA GLU A 634 36.95 -2.90 -1.65
C GLU A 634 37.92 -1.79 -2.10
N LYS A 635 37.42 -0.57 -2.31
CA LYS A 635 38.25 0.57 -2.65
C LYS A 635 39.23 0.88 -1.52
N LYS A 636 38.75 0.88 -0.27
CA LYS A 636 39.58 1.10 0.91
C LYS A 636 40.63 0.01 1.09
N LYS A 637 40.29 -1.27 0.88
CA LYS A 637 41.23 -2.39 0.93
C LYS A 637 42.31 -2.26 -0.16
N LYS A 638 41.94 -1.87 -1.38
CA LYS A 638 42.91 -1.58 -2.46
C LYS A 638 43.79 -0.39 -2.17
N ASP A 639 43.24 0.64 -1.52
CA ASP A 639 43.99 1.80 -1.10
C ASP A 639 44.92 1.49 0.09
N GLU A 640 44.50 0.62 1.04
CA GLU A 640 45.33 0.12 2.14
C GLU A 640 46.41 -0.86 1.64
N GLU A 641 46.17 -1.70 0.65
CA GLU A 641 47.20 -2.53 0.01
C GLU A 641 48.21 -1.70 -0.77
N LYS A 642 47.76 -0.60 -1.42
CA LYS A 642 48.67 0.36 -2.03
C LYS A 642 49.53 1.10 -1.01
N LEU A 643 48.94 1.45 0.16
CA LEU A 643 49.66 2.09 1.27
C LEU A 643 50.65 1.12 1.97
N LYS A 644 50.31 -0.18 2.10
CA LYS A 644 51.22 -1.18 2.68
C LYS A 644 52.43 -1.48 1.81
N ASN A 645 52.34 -1.24 0.50
CA ASN A 645 53.45 -1.36 -0.44
C ASN A 645 54.23 -0.07 -0.67
N GLN A 646 53.78 1.07 -0.08
CA GLN A 646 54.53 2.30 0.02
C GLN A 646 54.97 2.47 1.48
N LYS A 647 56.22 2.88 1.72
CA LYS A 647 56.62 3.37 3.08
C LYS A 647 55.50 4.27 3.60
N PRO A 648 55.07 4.14 4.86
CA PRO A 648 54.03 5.00 5.40
C PRO A 648 54.39 6.47 5.12
N LEU A 649 53.53 7.19 4.45
CA LEU A 649 53.74 8.59 4.09
C LEU A 649 54.11 9.45 5.30
N GLU A 650 53.63 9.06 6.50
CA GLU A 650 54.00 9.67 7.77
C GLU A 650 55.46 9.43 8.14
N GLU A 651 56.03 8.24 7.93
CA GLU A 651 57.44 7.96 8.20
C GLU A 651 58.35 8.66 7.21
N GLU A 652 57.99 8.67 5.94
CA GLU A 652 58.70 9.38 4.89
C GLU A 652 58.63 10.91 5.09
N MET A 653 57.52 11.45 5.57
CA MET A 653 57.35 12.88 5.88
C MET A 653 58.05 13.28 7.19
N LEU A 654 58.07 12.41 8.21
CA LEU A 654 58.79 12.63 9.46
C LEU A 654 60.33 12.59 9.25
N GLU A 655 60.81 11.66 8.40
CA GLU A 655 62.22 11.62 7.97
C GLU A 655 62.62 12.88 7.20
N ASN A 656 61.66 13.49 6.50
CA ASN A 656 61.85 14.71 5.72
C ASN A 656 61.48 16.03 6.47
N GLY A 657 61.36 16.02 7.81
CA GLY A 657 61.12 17.19 8.62
C GLY A 657 59.70 17.71 8.71
N ALA A 658 58.67 16.82 8.53
CA ALA A 658 57.25 17.17 8.69
C ALA A 658 56.86 17.37 10.17
N ILE A 659 55.96 18.30 10.44
CA ILE A 659 55.30 18.45 11.75
C ILE A 659 53.81 18.13 11.65
N THR A 660 53.32 17.42 12.69
CA THR A 660 51.89 17.13 12.80
C THR A 660 51.17 18.20 13.62
N VAL A 661 50.15 18.81 13.06
CA VAL A 661 49.27 19.76 13.74
C VAL A 661 47.89 19.15 13.91
N ASN A 662 47.47 18.96 15.17
CA ASN A 662 46.15 18.48 15.49
C ASN A 662 45.17 19.66 15.52
N ILE A 663 44.16 19.64 14.66
CA ILE A 663 43.14 20.68 14.58
C ILE A 663 41.79 20.07 14.97
N ALA A 664 41.13 20.64 15.98
CA ALA A 664 39.78 20.34 16.33
C ALA A 664 38.86 21.28 15.54
N VAL A 665 38.00 20.70 14.68
CA VAL A 665 36.99 21.46 13.92
C VAL A 665 35.68 21.35 14.67
N PHE A 666 35.10 22.48 15.03
CA PHE A 666 33.77 22.56 15.66
C PHE A 666 32.82 23.21 14.67
N SER A 667 31.71 22.55 14.36
CA SER A 667 30.68 23.12 13.50
C SER A 667 29.89 24.21 14.26
N SER A 668 30.35 25.45 14.17
CA SER A 668 29.71 26.60 14.81
C SER A 668 29.46 27.72 13.78
N LYS A 669 28.20 28.11 13.63
CA LYS A 669 27.81 29.29 12.81
C LYS A 669 28.18 30.63 13.48
N LYS A 670 28.97 30.63 14.56
CA LYS A 670 29.33 31.83 15.30
C LYS A 670 30.55 32.52 14.66
N THR A 671 30.56 33.84 14.68
CA THR A 671 31.73 34.64 14.34
C THR A 671 32.80 34.49 15.39
N ALA A 672 34.08 34.66 15.00
CA ALA A 672 35.19 34.60 15.90
C ALA A 672 35.06 35.70 17.00
N SER A 673 35.39 35.32 18.24
CA SER A 673 35.39 36.28 19.34
C SER A 673 36.55 37.30 19.20
N ASP A 674 36.38 38.48 19.77
CA ASP A 674 37.42 39.51 19.79
C ASP A 674 38.74 38.99 20.39
N ALA A 675 38.63 38.08 21.38
CA ALA A 675 39.80 37.43 21.98
C ALA A 675 40.54 36.53 20.97
N GLN A 676 39.83 35.78 20.14
CA GLN A 676 40.41 34.94 19.08
C GLN A 676 41.07 35.80 18.00
N ILE A 677 40.41 36.88 17.57
CA ILE A 677 40.95 37.83 16.58
C ILE A 677 42.22 38.51 17.09
N LYS A 678 42.21 38.98 18.34
CA LYS A 678 43.37 39.59 18.98
C LYS A 678 44.54 38.61 19.15
N PHE A 679 44.22 37.35 19.50
CA PHE A 679 45.23 36.32 19.64
C PHE A 679 45.88 35.94 18.30
N LEU A 680 45.09 35.85 17.22
CA LEU A 680 45.59 35.68 15.86
C LEU A 680 46.53 36.83 15.44
N GLY A 681 46.16 38.08 15.75
CA GLY A 681 47.03 39.26 15.52
C GLY A 681 48.38 39.12 16.21
N ASN A 682 48.37 38.76 17.50
CA ASN A 682 49.60 38.57 18.27
C ASN A 682 50.54 37.48 17.74
N LEU A 683 49.92 36.33 17.30
CA LEU A 683 50.68 35.23 16.69
C LEU A 683 51.29 35.66 15.35
N LYS A 684 50.52 36.40 14.54
CA LYS A 684 50.98 36.97 13.28
C LYS A 684 52.14 37.91 13.46
N ASP A 685 52.07 38.81 14.46
CA ASP A 685 53.19 39.79 14.78
C ASP A 685 54.41 39.04 15.25
N LYS A 686 54.28 37.98 16.08
CA LYS A 686 55.42 37.15 16.49
C LYS A 686 56.09 36.45 15.31
N LEU A 687 55.32 35.94 14.34
CA LEU A 687 55.86 35.30 13.12
C LEU A 687 56.54 36.36 12.23
N LYS A 688 55.92 37.54 12.08
CA LYS A 688 56.42 38.65 11.31
C LYS A 688 57.77 39.18 11.89
N SER A 689 57.92 39.28 13.23
CA SER A 689 59.19 39.67 13.87
C SER A 689 60.33 38.68 13.62
N ARG A 690 59.99 37.44 13.19
CA ARG A 690 60.93 36.38 12.76
C ARG A 690 61.19 36.36 11.26
N GLY A 691 60.69 37.34 10.49
CA GLY A 691 60.86 37.42 9.05
C GLY A 691 59.85 36.58 8.25
N VAL A 692 58.83 36.00 8.90
CA VAL A 692 57.85 35.15 8.27
C VAL A 692 56.66 35.98 7.76
N ALA A 693 56.38 35.91 6.44
CA ALA A 693 55.27 36.64 5.85
C ALA A 693 53.96 35.87 6.08
N VAL A 694 53.03 36.43 6.86
CA VAL A 694 51.70 35.93 7.05
C VAL A 694 50.73 36.78 6.25
N ASP A 695 49.77 36.12 5.55
CA ASP A 695 48.77 36.77 4.71
C ASP A 695 48.09 37.95 5.42
N LYS A 696 48.04 39.11 4.75
CA LYS A 696 47.46 40.35 5.28
C LYS A 696 45.97 40.20 5.65
N LYS A 697 45.27 39.23 5.06
CA LYS A 697 43.86 38.96 5.29
C LYS A 697 43.59 38.14 6.56
N ILE A 698 44.62 37.73 7.34
CA ILE A 698 44.42 36.99 8.59
C ILE A 698 44.82 37.91 9.74
N PRO A 699 43.96 38.19 10.71
CA PRO A 699 42.52 37.97 10.71
C PRO A 699 41.76 38.93 9.79
N HIS A 700 40.51 38.56 9.39
CA HIS A 700 39.64 39.39 8.56
C HIS A 700 38.28 39.64 9.23
N ILE A 701 37.60 40.70 8.82
CA ILE A 701 36.28 41.06 9.33
C ILE A 701 35.27 39.96 8.91
N GLY A 702 34.49 39.42 9.88
CA GLY A 702 33.52 38.38 9.65
C GLY A 702 34.09 36.95 9.65
N MET A 703 35.35 36.74 10.05
CA MET A 703 35.94 35.41 10.21
C MET A 703 35.10 34.56 11.15
N GLY A 704 34.80 33.29 10.74
CA GLY A 704 34.09 32.32 11.58
C GLY A 704 34.93 31.85 12.78
N ALA A 705 34.28 31.47 13.87
CA ALA A 705 34.96 30.98 15.06
C ALA A 705 35.81 29.73 14.81
N GLU A 706 35.34 28.88 13.90
CA GLU A 706 36.06 27.67 13.44
C GLU A 706 37.32 28.04 12.66
N GLU A 707 37.16 28.89 11.69
CA GLU A 707 38.28 29.39 10.88
C GLU A 707 39.36 30.04 11.74
N ALA A 708 38.96 30.86 12.70
CA ALA A 708 39.86 31.46 13.68
C ALA A 708 40.58 30.39 14.52
N SER A 709 39.86 29.36 15.00
CA SER A 709 40.46 28.26 15.77
C SER A 709 41.49 27.46 14.98
N VAL A 710 41.20 27.18 13.70
CA VAL A 710 42.13 26.51 12.79
C VAL A 710 43.41 27.34 12.61
N TYR A 711 43.30 28.64 12.30
CA TYR A 711 44.46 29.51 12.14
C TYR A 711 45.23 29.71 13.44
N ILE A 712 44.56 29.83 14.61
CA ILE A 712 45.21 29.87 15.91
C ILE A 712 46.08 28.64 16.12
N THR A 713 45.53 27.45 15.86
CA THR A 713 46.26 26.20 16.07
C THR A 713 47.48 26.09 15.15
N ILE A 714 47.33 26.43 13.87
CA ILE A 714 48.44 26.43 12.91
C ILE A 714 49.52 27.45 13.32
N LEU A 715 49.16 28.72 13.48
CA LEU A 715 50.09 29.78 13.76
C LEU A 715 50.78 29.59 15.11
N LYS A 716 50.06 29.11 16.14
CA LYS A 716 50.61 28.78 17.45
C LYS A 716 51.66 27.67 17.35
N THR A 717 51.32 26.57 16.64
CA THR A 717 52.25 25.44 16.44
C THR A 717 53.55 25.92 15.73
N LEU A 718 53.41 26.79 14.75
CA LEU A 718 54.55 27.34 14.03
C LEU A 718 55.40 28.29 14.89
N VAL A 719 54.77 29.08 15.76
CA VAL A 719 55.48 29.93 16.74
C VAL A 719 56.19 29.06 17.77
N ASP A 720 55.52 28.05 18.33
CA ASP A 720 56.04 27.19 19.40
C ASP A 720 57.19 26.29 18.90
N ARG A 721 57.13 25.86 17.64
CA ARG A 721 58.13 25.00 17.01
C ARG A 721 59.25 25.78 16.26
N ASN A 722 59.21 27.12 16.29
CA ASN A 722 60.21 28.02 15.66
C ASN A 722 60.35 27.76 14.13
N VAL A 723 59.23 27.58 13.45
CA VAL A 723 59.20 27.26 12.03
C VAL A 723 58.94 28.50 11.18
N ASP A 724 59.70 28.68 10.12
CA ASP A 724 59.55 29.75 9.16
C ASP A 724 58.70 29.30 7.98
N PHE A 725 57.67 30.06 7.61
CA PHE A 725 56.82 29.78 6.45
C PHE A 725 56.32 31.07 5.76
N ILE A 726 55.95 30.94 4.49
CA ILE A 726 55.35 32.01 3.69
C ILE A 726 54.01 31.50 3.13
N LYS A 727 52.91 32.27 3.28
CA LYS A 727 51.62 31.97 2.65
C LYS A 727 51.45 32.84 1.42
N TYR A 728 51.23 32.17 0.26
CA TYR A 728 50.91 32.82 -1.00
C TYR A 728 49.59 32.29 -1.56
N GLY A 729 48.57 33.12 -1.60
CA GLY A 729 47.22 32.72 -2.00
C GLY A 729 46.60 31.68 -1.05
N LYS A 730 46.27 30.51 -1.56
CA LYS A 730 45.77 29.35 -0.77
C LYS A 730 46.89 28.39 -0.35
N LYS A 731 48.13 28.61 -0.79
CA LYS A 731 49.27 27.73 -0.55
C LYS A 731 50.15 28.31 0.59
N ILE A 732 50.75 27.42 1.37
CA ILE A 732 51.70 27.75 2.45
C ILE A 732 53.05 27.17 2.06
N TYR A 733 54.08 28.00 2.05
CA TYR A 733 55.44 27.61 1.70
C TYR A 733 56.32 27.71 2.93
N PHE A 734 57.24 26.76 3.12
CA PHE A 734 58.14 26.68 4.27
C PHE A 734 59.58 26.72 3.80
N ASN A 735 60.50 27.18 4.71
CA ASN A 735 61.92 27.09 4.46
C ASN A 735 62.33 25.61 4.32
N PRO A 736 62.87 25.17 3.17
CA PRO A 736 63.20 23.77 2.93
C PRO A 736 64.27 23.20 3.87
N ASN A 737 65.01 24.05 4.60
CA ASN A 737 66.00 23.61 5.59
C ASN A 737 65.40 23.30 6.96
N THR A 738 64.12 23.58 7.19
CA THR A 738 63.49 23.41 8.50
C THR A 738 62.33 22.48 8.51
N ILE A 739 61.43 22.44 7.46
CA ILE A 739 60.28 21.54 7.39
C ILE A 739 59.87 21.33 5.93
N MET A 740 59.59 20.09 5.56
CA MET A 740 59.12 19.74 4.20
C MET A 740 57.61 19.53 4.08
N SER A 741 56.87 19.31 5.17
CA SER A 741 55.39 19.17 5.13
C SER A 741 54.74 19.37 6.51
N VAL A 742 53.45 19.72 6.52
CA VAL A 742 52.57 19.76 7.71
C VAL A 742 51.44 18.79 7.53
N VAL A 743 51.30 17.85 8.45
CA VAL A 743 50.18 16.95 8.50
C VAL A 743 49.11 17.55 9.42
N LEU A 744 47.98 17.94 8.82
CA LEU A 744 46.85 18.46 9.57
C LEU A 744 45.94 17.30 9.96
N LYS A 745 45.80 17.02 11.25
CA LYS A 745 44.80 16.10 11.78
C LYS A 745 43.54 16.89 12.17
N LEU A 746 42.48 16.76 11.37
CA LEU A 746 41.21 17.42 11.63
C LEU A 746 40.34 16.45 12.44
N LYS A 747 39.88 16.89 13.62
CA LYS A 747 38.85 16.19 14.40
C LYS A 747 37.58 17.01 14.31
N ASP A 748 36.54 16.44 13.68
CA ASP A 748 35.19 17.00 13.70
C ASP A 748 34.42 16.62 14.97
N THR A 749 33.22 17.17 15.17
CA THR A 749 32.36 16.89 16.32
C THR A 749 31.80 15.46 16.32
N SER A 750 31.89 14.71 15.20
CA SER A 750 31.55 13.29 15.08
C SER A 750 32.75 12.37 15.33
N SER A 751 33.87 12.94 15.80
CA SER A 751 35.14 12.24 16.05
C SER A 751 35.81 11.61 14.82
N ARG A 752 35.50 12.06 13.63
CA ARG A 752 36.20 11.64 12.41
C ARG A 752 37.57 12.31 12.35
N GLU A 753 38.62 11.52 12.26
CA GLU A 753 39.97 12.03 11.94
C GLU A 753 40.09 12.15 10.42
N ILE A 754 40.18 13.39 9.92
CA ILE A 754 40.52 13.63 8.53
C ILE A 754 41.99 13.99 8.51
N LYS A 755 42.83 13.13 7.94
CA LYS A 755 44.24 13.43 7.70
C LYS A 755 44.36 14.14 6.37
N CYS A 756 44.81 15.37 6.39
CA CYS A 756 45.10 16.16 5.21
C CYS A 756 46.59 16.45 5.14
N CYS A 757 47.25 15.94 4.11
CA CYS A 757 48.65 16.25 3.83
C CYS A 757 48.71 17.40 2.83
N ILE A 758 49.36 18.51 3.21
CA ILE A 758 49.57 19.62 2.28
C ILE A 758 51.04 19.52 1.81
N PRO A 759 51.28 19.15 0.53
CA PRO A 759 52.65 19.16 0.00
C PRO A 759 53.15 20.59 -0.16
N PHE A 760 54.45 20.79 0.10
CA PHE A 760 55.12 22.07 -0.05
C PHE A 760 55.84 22.18 -1.38
N GLU A 761 55.61 23.29 -2.09
CA GLU A 761 56.41 23.67 -3.21
C GLU A 761 57.66 24.47 -2.69
N LYS A 762 58.82 24.24 -3.26
CA LYS A 762 60.05 24.89 -2.83
C LYS A 762 59.95 26.41 -3.02
N ILE A 763 60.46 27.18 -2.01
CA ILE A 763 60.44 28.65 -2.04
C ILE A 763 61.25 29.21 -3.22
N GLU A 764 62.20 28.44 -3.76
CA GLU A 764 63.02 28.81 -4.93
C GLU A 764 62.22 29.02 -6.22
N GLU A 765 61.05 28.45 -6.36
CA GLU A 765 60.14 28.60 -7.53
C GLU A 765 59.29 29.90 -7.47
N LEU A 766 59.38 30.68 -6.39
CA LEU A 766 58.64 31.93 -6.18
C LEU A 766 59.52 33.18 -6.31
N ARG A 767 60.79 32.99 -6.55
CA ARG A 767 61.73 34.12 -6.86
C ARG A 767 61.86 34.29 -8.36
#